data_055e5e088e00a2b57eec3773bcbe5f6e
#
_entry.id   055e5e088e00a2b57eec3773bcbe5f6e
#
_cell.length_a   1.000
_cell.length_b   1.000
_cell.length_c   1.000
_cell.angle_alpha   90.00
_cell.angle_beta   90.00
_cell.angle_gamma   90.00
#
_symmetry.space_group_name_H-M   'P 1'
#
loop_
_entity.id
_entity.type
_entity.pdbx_description
1 polymer ?
#
loop_
_entity_poly.entity_id
_entity_poly.type
_entity_poly.pdbx_seq_one_letter_code
_entity_poly.pdbx_strand_id
1 'polypeptide(L)'
;MENTTPKLGIIESDPWLEPYSAAIEGRHQHALDKELELTGGKGTLSDFATGYLYFGLHRTRRGWVFREWAPNAKEIYLIGDFNDWKEHGDYRMYHVKNSPGVWEVELQSGAIKHGDLYKLKVRWNGGEGERIPAWANRVVQDDQTKIFSAQVWEPENPYRFRKKVFRAKTDPLMIYECHIGMAQEEERVGTYNEFREKILPRIAEAGYNCIQIMAIQEHPYYGSFGYHVSSFFAPSSRFGTPDELKELIDTAHRMGIAVIMDIVHSHAVKNEVEGLGNFAGDPNQYFYPGGRREHPAWDSLCFDYGKNEVIHFLLSNCKYWMDEFRFDGFRFDGVTSMLYYSHGLGEAFCNYGDYFNGNQDDNAICYLTLANKLIHQVNSKAITIAEEVSGMPGLAAPIQNGGYGFDYRMAMNIPDYWIKTIKEKIDEDWKPSSMFWEVTNRRKDEKTISYAESHDQALVSDKTIIFRLIDADMYWHFQKGDENYTVHRGIALHKMIRLLTASTINGGYLNFMGNEFGHPEWIDFPREGNGWSHKYARRQWGLFDNKNLCYHYLGDFDSAMVHLIESVKNIQDTPVIEVWHNDGDQVLAYRRKNLIFVFNFNPTKSFTDYGFLVPVGAYDVVLNTDATAFGGNGLADDSIRHFTNFDPLYKKDKKEWLKLYLPARSAVVLKKVKE
;
A
#
# COMPACT_ATOMS: atom_id res chain seq x y z
N MET A 1 48.38 -6.77 9.56
CA MET A 1 47.32 -6.50 8.58
C MET A 1 46.02 -6.76 9.31
N GLU A 2 45.35 -5.70 9.72
CA GLU A 2 44.01 -5.83 10.29
C GLU A 2 43.11 -6.39 9.19
N ASN A 3 42.56 -7.57 9.44
CA ASN A 3 41.48 -8.12 8.63
C ASN A 3 40.24 -7.25 8.82
N THR A 4 40.16 -6.12 8.14
CA THR A 4 38.94 -5.33 8.11
C THR A 4 37.93 -6.11 7.26
N THR A 5 36.98 -6.76 7.91
CA THR A 5 35.77 -7.27 7.24
C THR A 5 35.18 -6.12 6.43
N PRO A 6 34.81 -6.34 5.14
CA PRO A 6 34.21 -5.26 4.35
C PRO A 6 32.95 -4.75 5.07
N LYS A 7 32.84 -3.43 5.20
CA LYS A 7 31.66 -2.79 5.80
C LYS A 7 30.43 -3.07 4.97
N LEU A 8 29.28 -3.16 5.63
CA LEU A 8 27.99 -3.26 4.93
C LEU A 8 27.68 -1.96 4.16
N GLY A 9 27.09 -2.11 2.98
CA GLY A 9 26.89 -1.00 2.04
C GLY A 9 26.08 0.17 2.58
N ILE A 10 25.14 -0.04 3.53
CA ILE A 10 24.41 1.07 4.16
C ILE A 10 25.30 1.94 5.06
N ILE A 11 26.35 1.36 5.66
CA ILE A 11 27.33 2.09 6.49
C ILE A 11 28.27 2.88 5.57
N GLU A 12 28.62 2.32 4.40
CA GLU A 12 29.45 3.02 3.42
C GLU A 12 28.70 4.21 2.79
N SER A 13 27.40 4.05 2.52
CA SER A 13 26.56 5.09 1.93
C SER A 13 26.19 6.20 2.90
N ASP A 14 26.14 5.90 4.21
CA ASP A 14 25.82 6.82 5.28
C ASP A 14 26.82 6.71 6.45
N PRO A 15 27.91 7.50 6.44
CA PRO A 15 28.94 7.44 7.47
C PRO A 15 28.46 7.73 8.90
N TRP A 16 27.31 8.36 9.08
CA TRP A 16 26.71 8.59 10.40
C TRP A 16 26.21 7.30 11.06
N LEU A 17 26.12 6.19 10.31
CA LEU A 17 25.80 4.87 10.84
C LEU A 17 27.02 4.12 11.41
N GLU A 18 28.24 4.63 11.20
CA GLU A 18 29.48 3.99 11.68
C GLU A 18 29.47 3.67 13.19
N PRO A 19 28.98 4.54 14.09
CA PRO A 19 28.90 4.23 15.53
C PRO A 19 27.97 3.05 15.86
N TYR A 20 27.07 2.68 14.93
CA TYR A 20 26.06 1.64 15.10
C TYR A 20 26.35 0.37 14.27
N SER A 21 27.55 0.27 13.69
CA SER A 21 27.96 -0.85 12.82
C SER A 21 27.69 -2.20 13.46
N ALA A 22 28.06 -2.38 14.73
CA ALA A 22 27.87 -3.64 15.44
C ALA A 22 26.39 -4.06 15.56
N ALA A 23 25.47 -3.11 15.74
CA ALA A 23 24.04 -3.39 15.80
C ALA A 23 23.50 -3.76 14.40
N ILE A 24 23.94 -3.06 13.37
CA ILE A 24 23.55 -3.32 11.97
C ILE A 24 24.05 -4.69 11.52
N GLU A 25 25.33 -4.98 11.78
CA GLU A 25 25.93 -6.29 11.47
C GLU A 25 25.27 -7.42 12.27
N GLY A 26 24.95 -7.16 13.55
CA GLY A 26 24.24 -8.12 14.42
C GLY A 26 22.85 -8.47 13.90
N ARG A 27 22.07 -7.49 13.44
CA ARG A 27 20.74 -7.70 12.81
C ARG A 27 20.86 -8.48 11.50
N HIS A 28 21.83 -8.13 10.67
CA HIS A 28 22.10 -8.85 9.43
C HIS A 28 22.46 -10.31 9.71
N GLN A 29 23.37 -10.56 10.65
CA GLN A 29 23.78 -11.93 11.04
C GLN A 29 22.61 -12.71 11.64
N HIS A 30 21.79 -12.06 12.50
CA HIS A 30 20.59 -12.69 13.07
C HIS A 30 19.65 -13.22 12.00
N ALA A 31 19.42 -12.45 10.94
CA ALA A 31 18.58 -12.91 9.82
C ALA A 31 19.20 -14.10 9.07
N LEU A 32 20.53 -14.12 8.85
CA LEU A 32 21.22 -15.26 8.25
C LEU A 32 21.16 -16.51 9.11
N ASP A 33 21.40 -16.38 10.41
CA ASP A 33 21.35 -17.48 11.37
C ASP A 33 19.93 -18.07 11.49
N LYS A 34 18.91 -17.21 11.50
CA LYS A 34 17.50 -17.61 11.55
C LYS A 34 17.11 -18.35 10.26
N GLU A 35 17.51 -17.86 9.10
CA GLU A 35 17.28 -18.58 7.84
C GLU A 35 17.92 -19.98 7.86
N LEU A 36 19.16 -20.08 8.34
CA LEU A 36 19.85 -21.36 8.48
C LEU A 36 19.13 -22.30 9.45
N GLU A 37 18.64 -21.78 10.57
CA GLU A 37 17.83 -22.53 11.54
C GLU A 37 16.54 -23.06 10.90
N LEU A 38 15.78 -22.21 10.22
CA LEU A 38 14.49 -22.53 9.63
C LEU A 38 14.60 -23.54 8.48
N THR A 39 15.62 -23.40 7.64
CA THR A 39 15.84 -24.27 6.47
C THR A 39 16.67 -25.50 6.80
N GLY A 40 17.25 -25.57 8.00
CA GLY A 40 18.22 -26.62 8.38
C GLY A 40 19.45 -26.64 7.49
N GLY A 41 19.76 -25.54 6.82
CA GLY A 41 20.86 -25.42 5.86
C GLY A 41 20.66 -26.22 4.56
N LYS A 42 19.43 -26.66 4.30
CA LYS A 42 19.06 -27.47 3.13
C LYS A 42 17.85 -26.84 2.45
N GLY A 43 18.06 -26.19 1.33
CA GLY A 43 17.00 -25.53 0.59
C GLY A 43 16.91 -24.01 0.84
N THR A 44 15.83 -23.42 0.40
CA THR A 44 15.56 -21.98 0.43
C THR A 44 14.40 -21.65 1.37
N LEU A 45 14.19 -20.35 1.68
CA LEU A 45 12.98 -19.93 2.39
C LEU A 45 11.71 -20.28 1.59
N SER A 46 11.77 -20.27 0.27
CA SER A 46 10.66 -20.70 -0.58
C SER A 46 10.31 -22.18 -0.42
N ASP A 47 11.29 -23.03 -0.14
CA ASP A 47 11.06 -24.46 0.17
C ASP A 47 10.49 -24.64 1.59
N PHE A 48 10.90 -23.78 2.52
CA PHE A 48 10.40 -23.78 3.91
C PHE A 48 8.97 -23.27 4.01
N ALA A 49 8.64 -22.19 3.33
CA ALA A 49 7.36 -21.47 3.45
C ALA A 49 6.22 -22.16 2.66
N THR A 50 5.99 -23.43 2.92
CA THR A 50 5.00 -24.27 2.23
C THR A 50 3.89 -24.78 3.14
N GLY A 51 3.71 -24.15 4.31
CA GLY A 51 2.72 -24.57 5.31
C GLY A 51 1.31 -24.66 4.77
N TYR A 52 0.90 -23.78 3.87
CA TYR A 52 -0.41 -23.80 3.21
C TYR A 52 -0.66 -25.02 2.32
N LEU A 53 0.38 -25.78 1.93
CA LEU A 53 0.29 -27.04 1.20
C LEU A 53 0.19 -28.25 2.14
N TYR A 54 0.45 -28.03 3.43
CA TYR A 54 0.47 -29.09 4.43
C TYR A 54 -0.67 -28.97 5.44
N PHE A 55 -0.84 -27.77 6.03
CA PHE A 55 -1.92 -27.45 6.98
C PHE A 55 -3.22 -27.08 6.28
N GLY A 56 -4.34 -27.18 7.01
CA GLY A 56 -5.67 -26.96 6.46
C GLY A 56 -6.23 -28.22 5.80
N LEU A 57 -7.27 -28.05 4.98
CA LEU A 57 -8.00 -29.12 4.32
C LEU A 57 -7.51 -29.33 2.89
N HIS A 58 -7.06 -30.55 2.59
CA HIS A 58 -6.54 -30.90 1.27
C HIS A 58 -7.18 -32.12 0.66
N ARG A 59 -7.47 -32.04 -0.64
CA ARG A 59 -7.89 -33.18 -1.44
C ARG A 59 -6.70 -34.09 -1.73
N THR A 60 -6.88 -35.40 -1.53
CA THR A 60 -5.90 -36.44 -1.85
C THR A 60 -6.48 -37.46 -2.85
N ARG A 61 -5.66 -38.36 -3.36
CA ARG A 61 -6.15 -39.43 -4.24
C ARG A 61 -7.13 -40.40 -3.54
N ARG A 62 -7.07 -40.50 -2.21
CA ARG A 62 -7.88 -41.42 -1.40
C ARG A 62 -9.06 -40.77 -0.71
N GLY A 63 -9.07 -39.45 -0.64
CA GLY A 63 -10.09 -38.68 0.10
C GLY A 63 -9.59 -37.33 0.48
N TRP A 64 -9.67 -36.99 1.74
CA TRP A 64 -9.26 -35.73 2.29
C TRP A 64 -8.27 -35.93 3.42
N VAL A 65 -7.42 -34.96 3.65
CA VAL A 65 -6.58 -34.82 4.83
C VAL A 65 -6.75 -33.42 5.39
N PHE A 66 -6.95 -33.34 6.69
CA PHE A 66 -6.98 -32.06 7.40
C PHE A 66 -5.89 -32.07 8.48
N ARG A 67 -5.11 -30.96 8.54
CA ARG A 67 -4.06 -30.77 9.55
C ARG A 67 -4.16 -29.40 10.20
N GLU A 68 -3.88 -29.34 11.51
CA GLU A 68 -3.84 -28.11 12.27
C GLU A 68 -2.72 -28.13 13.31
N TRP A 69 -2.14 -26.95 13.61
CA TRP A 69 -1.18 -26.78 14.67
C TRP A 69 -1.87 -26.23 15.93
N ALA A 70 -1.98 -27.07 16.94
CA ALA A 70 -2.64 -26.76 18.21
C ALA A 70 -1.91 -27.46 19.37
N PRO A 71 -0.72 -27.00 19.78
CA PRO A 71 0.14 -27.72 20.72
C PRO A 71 -0.45 -27.91 22.11
N ASN A 72 -1.35 -27.03 22.53
CA ASN A 72 -1.98 -27.09 23.86
C ASN A 72 -3.30 -27.87 23.88
N ALA A 73 -3.82 -28.29 22.71
CA ALA A 73 -5.06 -29.05 22.59
C ALA A 73 -4.91 -30.47 23.19
N LYS A 74 -6.03 -31.01 23.70
CA LYS A 74 -6.14 -32.37 24.22
C LYS A 74 -6.98 -33.26 23.31
N GLU A 75 -7.98 -32.68 22.67
CA GLU A 75 -8.82 -33.34 21.67
C GLU A 75 -9.26 -32.32 20.64
N ILE A 76 -9.32 -32.75 19.40
CA ILE A 76 -9.86 -31.95 18.30
C ILE A 76 -10.74 -32.82 17.43
N TYR A 77 -11.91 -32.29 17.07
CA TYR A 77 -12.84 -32.88 16.12
C TYR A 77 -13.15 -31.89 15.00
N LEU A 78 -13.26 -32.40 13.79
CA LEU A 78 -13.88 -31.67 12.68
C LEU A 78 -15.40 -31.77 12.84
N ILE A 79 -16.09 -30.64 12.86
CA ILE A 79 -17.56 -30.54 12.91
C ILE A 79 -18.05 -29.68 11.75
N GLY A 80 -19.19 -30.03 11.16
CA GLY A 80 -19.71 -29.28 10.02
C GLY A 80 -20.98 -29.93 9.44
N ASP A 81 -21.39 -29.45 8.26
CA ASP A 81 -22.58 -29.92 7.55
C ASP A 81 -22.53 -31.42 7.26
N PHE A 82 -21.37 -32.00 7.13
CA PHE A 82 -21.12 -33.41 6.84
C PHE A 82 -21.37 -34.34 8.01
N ASN A 83 -21.53 -33.84 9.24
CA ASN A 83 -21.78 -34.65 10.45
C ASN A 83 -22.78 -33.99 11.41
N ASP A 84 -23.74 -33.17 10.88
CA ASP A 84 -24.73 -32.43 11.65
C ASP A 84 -24.12 -31.56 12.78
N TRP A 85 -22.92 -31.06 12.61
CA TRP A 85 -22.19 -30.25 13.59
C TRP A 85 -21.93 -30.97 14.91
N LYS A 86 -21.83 -32.30 14.87
CA LYS A 86 -21.59 -33.14 16.03
C LYS A 86 -20.23 -33.79 16.01
N GLU A 87 -19.70 -34.02 17.18
CA GLU A 87 -18.47 -34.81 17.34
C GLU A 87 -18.75 -36.27 16.92
N HIS A 88 -17.92 -36.80 16.04
CA HIS A 88 -17.98 -38.19 15.60
C HIS A 88 -16.57 -38.76 15.50
N GLY A 89 -16.40 -40.04 15.86
CA GLY A 89 -15.12 -40.73 15.91
C GLY A 89 -14.34 -40.70 14.59
N ASP A 90 -15.06 -40.75 13.45
CA ASP A 90 -14.43 -40.72 12.12
C ASP A 90 -13.82 -39.32 11.78
N TYR A 91 -14.24 -38.30 12.49
CA TYR A 91 -13.77 -36.91 12.32
C TYR A 91 -12.84 -36.45 13.47
N ARG A 92 -12.47 -37.39 14.38
CA ARG A 92 -11.50 -37.10 15.44
C ARG A 92 -10.09 -36.98 14.86
N MET A 93 -9.36 -35.93 15.29
CA MET A 93 -7.98 -35.75 14.92
C MET A 93 -7.01 -36.43 15.89
N TYR A 94 -5.87 -36.81 15.40
CA TYR A 94 -4.81 -37.47 16.17
C TYR A 94 -3.49 -36.75 15.97
N HIS A 95 -2.59 -36.86 16.95
CA HIS A 95 -1.24 -36.32 16.86
C HIS A 95 -0.44 -36.96 15.72
N VAL A 96 0.19 -36.09 14.93
CA VAL A 96 1.15 -36.55 13.92
C VAL A 96 2.45 -36.98 14.60
N LYS A 97 2.91 -38.18 14.28
CA LYS A 97 4.14 -38.73 14.86
C LYS A 97 5.35 -37.85 14.50
N ASN A 98 6.17 -37.52 15.49
CA ASN A 98 7.36 -36.67 15.37
C ASN A 98 7.10 -35.22 14.93
N SER A 99 5.87 -34.72 15.06
CA SER A 99 5.49 -33.35 14.75
C SER A 99 4.75 -32.74 15.96
N PRO A 100 5.48 -32.18 16.93
CA PRO A 100 4.89 -31.66 18.15
C PRO A 100 3.77 -30.66 17.89
N GLY A 101 2.60 -30.86 18.53
CA GLY A 101 1.45 -29.95 18.40
C GLY A 101 0.69 -30.04 17.08
N VAL A 102 1.09 -30.89 16.15
CA VAL A 102 0.36 -31.07 14.88
C VAL A 102 -0.67 -32.18 15.02
N TRP A 103 -1.88 -31.92 14.61
CA TRP A 103 -3.02 -32.80 14.59
C TRP A 103 -3.45 -33.12 13.16
N GLU A 104 -3.92 -34.34 12.89
CA GLU A 104 -4.34 -34.79 11.57
C GLU A 104 -5.56 -35.69 11.65
N VAL A 105 -6.42 -35.60 10.63
CA VAL A 105 -7.45 -36.59 10.32
C VAL A 105 -7.46 -36.86 8.81
N GLU A 106 -7.53 -38.14 8.45
CA GLU A 106 -7.75 -38.58 7.07
C GLU A 106 -9.21 -39.00 6.90
N LEU A 107 -9.87 -38.52 5.86
CA LEU A 107 -11.28 -38.78 5.57
C LEU A 107 -11.44 -39.37 4.17
N GLN A 108 -12.46 -40.22 4.01
CA GLN A 108 -12.79 -40.85 2.73
C GLN A 108 -13.31 -39.82 1.70
N SER A 109 -13.25 -40.16 0.43
CA SER A 109 -13.56 -39.25 -0.68
C SER A 109 -14.92 -38.58 -0.64
N GLY A 110 -15.94 -39.27 -0.12
CA GLY A 110 -17.32 -38.78 0.01
C GLY A 110 -17.65 -38.13 1.35
N ALA A 111 -16.70 -38.06 2.29
CA ALA A 111 -16.96 -37.57 3.64
C ALA A 111 -17.23 -36.07 3.71
N ILE A 112 -16.66 -35.31 2.80
CA ILE A 112 -16.77 -33.84 2.69
C ILE A 112 -16.94 -33.48 1.22
N LYS A 113 -17.70 -32.43 0.91
CA LYS A 113 -17.92 -31.92 -0.45
C LYS A 113 -17.76 -30.40 -0.52
N HIS A 114 -17.58 -29.90 -1.72
CA HIS A 114 -17.54 -28.45 -1.99
C HIS A 114 -18.78 -27.74 -1.42
N GLY A 115 -18.53 -26.63 -0.74
CA GLY A 115 -19.58 -25.80 -0.13
C GLY A 115 -19.92 -26.16 1.32
N ASP A 116 -19.54 -27.35 1.81
CA ASP A 116 -19.80 -27.71 3.21
C ASP A 116 -19.15 -26.71 4.16
N LEU A 117 -19.88 -26.28 5.17
CA LEU A 117 -19.38 -25.43 6.25
C LEU A 117 -18.78 -26.29 7.36
N TYR A 118 -17.71 -25.81 7.97
CA TYR A 118 -17.05 -26.55 9.04
C TYR A 118 -16.28 -25.66 10.02
N LYS A 119 -16.03 -26.25 11.20
CA LYS A 119 -15.16 -25.71 12.27
C LYS A 119 -14.38 -26.83 12.93
N LEU A 120 -13.49 -26.45 13.83
CA LEU A 120 -12.85 -27.34 14.79
C LEU A 120 -13.56 -27.23 16.15
N LYS A 121 -13.91 -28.34 16.74
CA LYS A 121 -14.22 -28.43 18.19
C LYS A 121 -12.92 -28.78 18.89
N VAL A 122 -12.37 -27.83 19.65
CA VAL A 122 -11.07 -27.96 20.33
C VAL A 122 -11.28 -28.03 21.83
N ARG A 123 -10.67 -29.02 22.49
CA ARG A 123 -10.61 -29.13 23.94
C ARG A 123 -9.20 -28.99 24.46
N TRP A 124 -9.06 -28.31 25.59
CA TRP A 124 -7.80 -28.11 26.30
C TRP A 124 -8.01 -28.26 27.81
N ASN A 125 -6.94 -28.20 28.59
CA ASN A 125 -7.06 -28.23 30.04
C ASN A 125 -7.85 -27.03 30.56
N GLY A 126 -9.02 -27.28 31.10
CA GLY A 126 -9.88 -26.25 31.70
C GLY A 126 -10.88 -25.58 30.74
N GLY A 127 -11.00 -26.04 29.49
CA GLY A 127 -11.98 -25.46 28.59
C GLY A 127 -12.12 -26.17 27.23
N GLU A 128 -13.04 -25.65 26.46
CA GLU A 128 -13.29 -26.08 25.07
C GLU A 128 -13.87 -24.92 24.27
N GLY A 129 -13.80 -24.99 22.95
CA GLY A 129 -14.41 -24.00 22.07
C GLY A 129 -14.49 -24.48 20.63
N GLU A 130 -15.32 -23.81 19.86
CA GLU A 130 -15.29 -23.91 18.39
C GLU A 130 -14.28 -22.91 17.82
N ARG A 131 -13.54 -23.32 16.80
CA ARG A 131 -12.54 -22.48 16.15
C ARG A 131 -12.62 -22.58 14.65
N ILE A 132 -12.42 -21.46 13.96
CA ILE A 132 -12.11 -21.47 12.54
C ILE A 132 -10.67 -21.96 12.39
N PRO A 133 -10.38 -22.92 11.48
CA PRO A 133 -9.02 -23.37 11.28
C PRO A 133 -8.08 -22.24 10.90
N ALA A 134 -6.88 -22.20 11.48
CA ALA A 134 -5.92 -21.13 11.24
C ALA A 134 -5.48 -21.03 9.76
N TRP A 135 -5.51 -22.14 9.06
CA TRP A 135 -5.11 -22.26 7.65
C TRP A 135 -6.31 -22.36 6.69
N ALA A 136 -7.52 -21.96 7.12
CA ALA A 136 -8.70 -21.99 6.26
C ALA A 136 -8.51 -21.02 5.08
N ASN A 137 -8.70 -21.53 3.87
CA ASN A 137 -8.55 -20.77 2.61
C ASN A 137 -9.86 -20.16 2.09
N ARG A 138 -10.97 -20.47 2.74
CA ARG A 138 -12.28 -19.87 2.51
C ARG A 138 -13.04 -19.82 3.84
N VAL A 139 -13.51 -18.62 4.19
CA VAL A 139 -14.32 -18.37 5.37
C VAL A 139 -15.52 -17.53 4.94
N VAL A 140 -16.71 -17.88 5.38
CA VAL A 140 -17.95 -17.20 5.00
C VAL A 140 -18.76 -16.83 6.24
N GLN A 141 -19.51 -15.75 6.15
CA GLN A 141 -20.43 -15.30 7.20
C GLN A 141 -21.86 -15.67 6.82
N ASP A 142 -22.61 -16.26 7.74
CA ASP A 142 -24.03 -16.47 7.59
C ASP A 142 -24.78 -15.12 7.67
N ASP A 143 -25.67 -14.86 6.73
CA ASP A 143 -26.35 -13.57 6.61
C ASP A 143 -27.31 -13.26 7.75
N GLN A 144 -27.88 -14.28 8.39
CA GLN A 144 -28.88 -14.13 9.46
C GLN A 144 -28.23 -14.10 10.84
N THR A 145 -27.38 -15.08 11.12
CA THR A 145 -26.75 -15.24 12.43
C THR A 145 -25.49 -14.41 12.60
N LYS A 146 -24.89 -13.96 11.49
CA LYS A 146 -23.58 -13.29 11.42
C LYS A 146 -22.41 -14.14 11.92
N ILE A 147 -22.62 -15.44 12.08
CA ILE A 147 -21.58 -16.38 12.48
C ILE A 147 -20.69 -16.71 11.28
N PHE A 148 -19.38 -16.71 11.51
CA PHE A 148 -18.40 -17.15 10.51
C PHE A 148 -18.13 -18.64 10.63
N SER A 149 -17.92 -19.28 9.48
CA SER A 149 -17.49 -20.67 9.39
C SER A 149 -16.49 -20.83 8.24
N ALA A 150 -15.54 -21.75 8.37
CA ALA A 150 -14.76 -22.18 7.23
C ALA A 150 -15.66 -22.89 6.22
N GLN A 151 -15.36 -22.77 4.94
CA GLN A 151 -16.09 -23.44 3.87
C GLN A 151 -15.14 -24.26 3.00
N VAL A 152 -15.53 -25.46 2.68
CA VAL A 152 -14.78 -26.32 1.75
C VAL A 152 -14.82 -25.70 0.36
N TRP A 153 -13.64 -25.27 -0.12
CA TRP A 153 -13.50 -24.67 -1.45
C TRP A 153 -12.78 -25.64 -2.39
N GLU A 154 -13.55 -26.42 -3.12
CA GLU A 154 -13.06 -27.38 -4.11
C GLU A 154 -14.07 -27.39 -5.27
N PRO A 155 -14.13 -26.29 -6.07
CA PRO A 155 -15.08 -26.19 -7.16
C PRO A 155 -14.75 -27.21 -8.25
N GLU A 156 -15.78 -27.73 -8.93
CA GLU A 156 -15.64 -28.68 -10.03
C GLU A 156 -14.81 -28.11 -11.18
N ASN A 157 -14.95 -26.82 -11.43
CA ASN A 157 -14.24 -26.08 -12.45
C ASN A 157 -13.49 -24.89 -11.85
N PRO A 158 -12.31 -25.10 -11.21
CA PRO A 158 -11.53 -24.03 -10.60
C PRO A 158 -11.03 -23.04 -11.63
N TYR A 159 -10.90 -21.77 -11.25
CA TYR A 159 -10.39 -20.74 -12.14
C TYR A 159 -8.98 -21.07 -12.65
N ARG A 160 -8.77 -20.90 -13.94
CA ARG A 160 -7.46 -21.10 -14.59
C ARG A 160 -6.99 -19.79 -15.20
N PHE A 161 -5.86 -19.30 -14.72
CA PHE A 161 -5.24 -18.07 -15.24
C PHE A 161 -4.97 -18.16 -16.73
N ARG A 162 -5.45 -17.17 -17.48
CA ARG A 162 -5.26 -17.02 -18.93
C ARG A 162 -3.91 -16.37 -19.23
N LYS A 163 -3.47 -15.39 -18.42
CA LYS A 163 -2.15 -14.77 -18.51
C LYS A 163 -1.12 -15.65 -17.81
N LYS A 164 -0.38 -16.47 -18.56
CA LYS A 164 0.56 -17.45 -17.99
C LYS A 164 1.76 -16.80 -17.31
N VAL A 165 2.28 -15.73 -17.88
CA VAL A 165 3.44 -14.98 -17.38
C VAL A 165 3.10 -13.50 -17.38
N PHE A 166 3.29 -12.85 -16.25
CA PHE A 166 3.22 -11.41 -16.10
C PHE A 166 4.51 -10.90 -15.46
N ARG A 167 4.93 -9.72 -15.82
CA ARG A 167 6.04 -9.01 -15.19
C ARG A 167 5.61 -7.58 -14.95
N ALA A 168 5.64 -7.16 -13.71
CA ALA A 168 5.31 -5.80 -13.32
C ALA A 168 6.23 -4.80 -14.00
N LYS A 169 5.65 -3.67 -14.45
CA LYS A 169 6.37 -2.50 -14.93
C LYS A 169 6.51 -1.53 -13.77
N THR A 170 7.74 -1.24 -13.37
CA THR A 170 8.05 -0.44 -12.18
C THR A 170 8.83 0.85 -12.49
N ASP A 171 8.91 1.26 -13.74
CA ASP A 171 9.78 2.34 -14.23
C ASP A 171 9.01 3.48 -14.91
N PRO A 172 8.35 4.36 -14.17
CA PRO A 172 8.08 4.43 -12.73
C PRO A 172 6.89 3.57 -12.30
N LEU A 173 6.79 3.28 -11.01
CA LEU A 173 5.63 2.63 -10.42
C LEU A 173 4.53 3.66 -10.17
N MET A 174 3.37 3.50 -10.82
CA MET A 174 2.20 4.37 -10.68
C MET A 174 1.06 3.56 -10.05
N ILE A 175 0.83 3.78 -8.75
CA ILE A 175 -0.08 2.96 -7.94
C ILE A 175 -1.43 3.62 -7.80
N TYR A 176 -2.48 2.84 -8.03
CA TYR A 176 -3.85 3.18 -7.69
C TYR A 176 -4.29 2.36 -6.47
N GLU A 177 -4.36 3.00 -5.31
CA GLU A 177 -4.81 2.39 -4.06
C GLU A 177 -6.35 2.29 -4.07
N CYS A 178 -6.89 1.13 -3.75
CA CYS A 178 -8.33 0.87 -3.83
C CYS A 178 -8.83 -0.09 -2.76
N HIS A 179 -10.09 0.10 -2.37
CA HIS A 179 -10.85 -0.83 -1.52
C HIS A 179 -12.00 -1.43 -2.34
N ILE A 180 -12.02 -2.75 -2.47
CA ILE A 180 -12.98 -3.44 -3.36
C ILE A 180 -14.43 -3.10 -3.01
N GLY A 181 -14.77 -3.17 -1.71
CA GLY A 181 -16.15 -2.99 -1.25
C GLY A 181 -16.70 -1.58 -1.43
N MET A 182 -15.85 -0.55 -1.39
CA MET A 182 -16.28 0.84 -1.55
C MET A 182 -16.04 1.43 -2.96
N ALA A 183 -15.52 0.65 -3.87
CA ALA A 183 -15.15 1.14 -5.20
C ALA A 183 -16.36 1.42 -6.12
N GLN A 184 -17.52 0.92 -5.80
CA GLN A 184 -18.75 1.10 -6.57
C GLN A 184 -19.61 2.27 -6.03
N GLU A 185 -20.65 2.67 -6.76
CA GLU A 185 -21.44 3.89 -6.48
C GLU A 185 -22.65 3.68 -5.55
N GLU A 186 -23.20 2.48 -5.52
CA GLU A 186 -24.37 2.18 -4.71
C GLU A 186 -24.03 2.09 -3.21
N GLU A 187 -25.01 2.36 -2.33
CA GLU A 187 -24.83 2.33 -0.86
C GLU A 187 -24.84 0.88 -0.33
N ARG A 188 -23.88 0.09 -0.76
CA ARG A 188 -23.64 -1.31 -0.38
C ARG A 188 -22.20 -1.72 -0.58
N VAL A 189 -21.85 -2.91 -0.16
CA VAL A 189 -20.53 -3.50 -0.45
C VAL A 189 -20.43 -3.89 -1.93
N GLY A 190 -19.35 -3.49 -2.58
CA GLY A 190 -19.01 -3.89 -3.95
C GLY A 190 -18.32 -5.25 -4.01
N THR A 191 -18.22 -5.81 -5.23
CA THR A 191 -17.68 -7.14 -5.47
C THR A 191 -16.43 -7.14 -6.34
N TYR A 192 -15.64 -8.24 -6.33
CA TYR A 192 -14.49 -8.45 -7.21
C TYR A 192 -14.90 -8.31 -8.70
N ASN A 193 -16.07 -8.85 -9.08
CA ASN A 193 -16.56 -8.76 -10.44
C ASN A 193 -16.91 -7.33 -10.84
N GLU A 194 -17.62 -6.59 -9.99
CA GLU A 194 -17.95 -5.19 -10.27
C GLU A 194 -16.69 -4.33 -10.39
N PHE A 195 -15.71 -4.55 -9.51
CA PHE A 195 -14.43 -3.85 -9.61
C PHE A 195 -13.72 -4.17 -10.93
N ARG A 196 -13.63 -5.45 -11.29
CA ARG A 196 -13.02 -5.92 -12.53
C ARG A 196 -13.67 -5.30 -13.79
N GLU A 197 -15.01 -5.22 -13.80
CA GLU A 197 -15.76 -4.81 -14.97
C GLU A 197 -15.91 -3.29 -15.12
N LYS A 198 -16.05 -2.58 -13.98
CA LYS A 198 -16.42 -1.16 -13.99
C LYS A 198 -15.26 -0.23 -13.60
N ILE A 199 -14.39 -0.66 -12.68
CA ILE A 199 -13.37 0.20 -12.09
C ILE A 199 -11.99 -0.03 -12.71
N LEU A 200 -11.58 -1.28 -12.86
CA LEU A 200 -10.28 -1.61 -13.45
C LEU A 200 -10.03 -0.99 -14.82
N PRO A 201 -11.02 -0.94 -15.76
CA PRO A 201 -10.85 -0.23 -17.03
C PRO A 201 -10.56 1.27 -16.86
N ARG A 202 -11.20 1.95 -15.89
CA ARG A 202 -10.96 3.37 -15.59
C ARG A 202 -9.52 3.61 -15.11
N ILE A 203 -9.02 2.71 -14.25
CA ILE A 203 -7.64 2.76 -13.75
C ILE A 203 -6.64 2.60 -14.90
N ALA A 204 -6.89 1.65 -15.80
CA ALA A 204 -6.06 1.43 -16.98
C ALA A 204 -6.05 2.65 -17.91
N GLU A 205 -7.22 3.25 -18.17
CA GLU A 205 -7.36 4.45 -19.00
C GLU A 205 -6.65 5.66 -18.40
N ALA A 206 -6.67 5.79 -17.06
CA ALA A 206 -5.97 6.84 -16.36
C ALA A 206 -4.42 6.69 -16.39
N GLY A 207 -3.89 5.55 -16.83
CA GLY A 207 -2.45 5.32 -17.02
C GLY A 207 -1.73 4.70 -15.84
N TYR A 208 -2.44 4.30 -14.77
CA TYR A 208 -1.84 3.60 -13.64
C TYR A 208 -1.42 2.18 -14.03
N ASN A 209 -0.24 1.75 -13.59
CA ASN A 209 0.35 0.45 -13.94
C ASN A 209 0.38 -0.56 -12.78
N CYS A 210 -0.13 -0.16 -11.62
CA CYS A 210 -0.27 -1.02 -10.44
C CYS A 210 -1.53 -0.67 -9.66
N ILE A 211 -2.27 -1.68 -9.20
CA ILE A 211 -3.30 -1.49 -8.17
C ILE A 211 -2.79 -2.04 -6.83
N GLN A 212 -3.00 -1.27 -5.76
CA GLN A 212 -2.81 -1.70 -4.38
C GLN A 212 -4.18 -1.95 -3.78
N ILE A 213 -4.52 -3.21 -3.56
CA ILE A 213 -5.79 -3.59 -2.94
C ILE A 213 -5.61 -3.51 -1.42
N MET A 214 -6.38 -2.62 -0.76
CA MET A 214 -6.43 -2.54 0.70
C MET A 214 -6.85 -3.88 1.28
N ALA A 215 -6.42 -4.16 2.51
CA ALA A 215 -6.52 -5.44 3.20
C ALA A 215 -7.80 -6.25 2.89
N ILE A 216 -7.64 -7.37 2.19
CA ILE A 216 -8.73 -8.27 1.78
C ILE A 216 -8.69 -9.64 2.46
N GLN A 217 -7.74 -9.88 3.35
CA GLN A 217 -7.77 -11.05 4.22
C GLN A 217 -9.06 -11.00 5.05
N GLU A 218 -9.68 -12.16 5.32
CA GLU A 218 -10.98 -12.17 5.97
C GLU A 218 -10.93 -11.55 7.37
N HIS A 219 -11.92 -10.73 7.66
CA HIS A 219 -12.02 -9.94 8.88
C HIS A 219 -13.48 -9.89 9.36
N PRO A 220 -13.75 -9.95 10.68
CA PRO A 220 -15.11 -10.02 11.19
C PRO A 220 -15.86 -8.70 11.05
N TYR A 221 -15.20 -7.56 11.14
CA TYR A 221 -15.81 -6.24 11.13
C TYR A 221 -15.45 -5.45 9.88
N TYR A 222 -16.45 -5.14 9.05
CA TYR A 222 -16.25 -4.39 7.80
C TYR A 222 -15.68 -2.99 8.03
N GLY A 223 -16.05 -2.33 9.14
CA GLY A 223 -15.54 -1.02 9.52
C GLY A 223 -14.07 -0.98 9.94
N SER A 224 -13.39 -2.13 10.02
CA SER A 224 -11.93 -2.19 10.18
C SER A 224 -11.17 -1.96 8.87
N PHE A 225 -11.85 -1.72 7.76
CA PHE A 225 -11.27 -1.59 6.41
C PHE A 225 -10.50 -2.84 5.94
N GLY A 226 -10.59 -3.96 6.66
CA GLY A 226 -9.81 -5.17 6.45
C GLY A 226 -8.55 -5.28 7.32
N TYR A 227 -8.24 -4.28 8.15
CA TYR A 227 -7.01 -4.28 8.94
C TYR A 227 -7.11 -5.07 10.27
N HIS A 228 -8.30 -5.54 10.67
CA HIS A 228 -8.48 -6.47 11.80
C HIS A 228 -8.67 -7.91 11.30
N VAL A 229 -7.60 -8.50 10.80
CA VAL A 229 -7.62 -9.83 10.16
C VAL A 229 -7.91 -10.93 11.16
N SER A 230 -8.82 -11.83 10.80
CA SER A 230 -9.13 -13.07 11.55
C SER A 230 -8.64 -14.32 10.84
N SER A 231 -8.72 -14.38 9.51
CA SER A 231 -8.34 -15.56 8.72
C SER A 231 -7.36 -15.16 7.61
N PHE A 232 -6.09 -15.48 7.83
CA PHE A 232 -4.98 -14.96 7.03
C PHE A 232 -4.88 -15.57 5.63
N PHE A 233 -5.39 -16.77 5.42
CA PHE A 233 -5.35 -17.48 4.12
C PHE A 233 -6.65 -17.38 3.33
N ALA A 234 -7.69 -16.75 3.86
CA ALA A 234 -8.96 -16.59 3.18
C ALA A 234 -9.15 -15.17 2.64
N PRO A 235 -9.45 -14.99 1.34
CA PRO A 235 -9.94 -13.71 0.85
C PRO A 235 -11.33 -13.41 1.42
N SER A 236 -11.61 -12.15 1.75
CA SER A 236 -12.89 -11.77 2.33
C SER A 236 -14.05 -12.18 1.44
N SER A 237 -14.96 -12.94 2.02
CA SER A 237 -16.16 -13.45 1.35
C SER A 237 -17.19 -12.38 1.03
N ARG A 238 -17.07 -11.20 1.68
CA ARG A 238 -17.93 -10.04 1.38
C ARG A 238 -17.82 -9.55 -0.04
N PHE A 239 -16.67 -9.73 -0.67
CA PHE A 239 -16.39 -9.23 -2.02
C PHE A 239 -16.62 -10.29 -3.11
N GLY A 240 -16.85 -11.55 -2.73
CA GLY A 240 -17.05 -12.65 -3.67
C GLY A 240 -16.29 -13.92 -3.33
N THR A 241 -15.98 -14.69 -4.36
CA THR A 241 -15.30 -15.98 -4.26
C THR A 241 -13.80 -15.86 -4.52
N PRO A 242 -12.98 -16.85 -4.09
CA PRO A 242 -11.58 -16.92 -4.46
C PRO A 242 -11.34 -16.90 -5.98
N ASP A 243 -12.19 -17.56 -6.75
CA ASP A 243 -12.07 -17.62 -8.21
C ASP A 243 -12.36 -16.27 -8.88
N GLU A 244 -13.30 -15.48 -8.33
CA GLU A 244 -13.55 -14.10 -8.80
C GLU A 244 -12.37 -13.17 -8.52
N LEU A 245 -11.69 -13.33 -7.39
CA LEU A 245 -10.46 -12.59 -7.11
C LEU A 245 -9.33 -12.99 -8.07
N LYS A 246 -9.17 -14.29 -8.37
CA LYS A 246 -8.21 -14.76 -9.36
C LYS A 246 -8.51 -14.18 -10.75
N GLU A 247 -9.77 -14.10 -11.13
CA GLU A 247 -10.17 -13.51 -12.41
C GLU A 247 -9.91 -12.00 -12.48
N LEU A 248 -10.12 -11.28 -11.36
CA LEU A 248 -9.75 -9.87 -11.24
C LEU A 248 -8.25 -9.67 -11.49
N ILE A 249 -7.40 -10.42 -10.79
CA ILE A 249 -5.93 -10.32 -10.93
C ILE A 249 -5.48 -10.68 -12.34
N ASP A 250 -6.02 -11.78 -12.91
CA ASP A 250 -5.71 -12.19 -14.28
C ASP A 250 -6.13 -11.13 -15.32
N THR A 251 -7.24 -10.45 -15.08
CA THR A 251 -7.70 -9.36 -15.94
C THR A 251 -6.78 -8.15 -15.84
N ALA A 252 -6.35 -7.77 -14.63
CA ALA A 252 -5.37 -6.70 -14.42
C ALA A 252 -4.05 -7.01 -15.16
N HIS A 253 -3.54 -8.22 -15.01
CA HIS A 253 -2.33 -8.68 -15.73
C HIS A 253 -2.48 -8.62 -17.25
N ARG A 254 -3.65 -8.95 -17.79
CA ARG A 254 -3.92 -8.83 -19.24
C ARG A 254 -3.95 -7.38 -19.73
N MET A 255 -4.31 -6.45 -18.84
CA MET A 255 -4.27 -4.99 -19.09
C MET A 255 -2.88 -4.39 -18.86
N GLY A 256 -1.90 -5.18 -18.38
CA GLY A 256 -0.55 -4.70 -18.09
C GLY A 256 -0.40 -4.08 -16.70
N ILE A 257 -1.39 -4.27 -15.81
CA ILE A 257 -1.44 -3.70 -14.46
C ILE A 257 -0.98 -4.75 -13.45
N ALA A 258 0.01 -4.41 -12.62
CA ALA A 258 0.43 -5.20 -11.48
C ALA A 258 -0.62 -5.13 -10.35
N VAL A 259 -0.69 -6.18 -9.55
CA VAL A 259 -1.60 -6.24 -8.41
C VAL A 259 -0.81 -6.54 -7.14
N ILE A 260 -0.78 -5.59 -6.21
CA ILE A 260 -0.23 -5.80 -4.87
C ILE A 260 -1.35 -5.73 -3.83
N MET A 261 -1.12 -6.33 -2.68
CA MET A 261 -2.08 -6.40 -1.58
C MET A 261 -1.50 -5.75 -0.33
N ASP A 262 -2.34 -5.03 0.41
CA ASP A 262 -2.03 -4.69 1.80
C ASP A 262 -2.03 -5.97 2.63
N ILE A 263 -0.88 -6.33 3.17
CA ILE A 263 -0.73 -7.51 4.03
C ILE A 263 -0.57 -7.07 5.48
N VAL A 264 -1.43 -7.59 6.35
CA VAL A 264 -1.43 -7.23 7.77
C VAL A 264 -0.72 -8.32 8.55
N HIS A 265 0.58 -8.17 8.75
CA HIS A 265 1.40 -9.04 9.59
C HIS A 265 1.92 -8.35 10.85
N SER A 266 1.54 -7.08 11.04
CA SER A 266 1.83 -6.31 12.25
C SER A 266 0.99 -6.74 13.45
N HIS A 267 -0.24 -7.23 13.20
CA HIS A 267 -1.19 -7.62 14.25
C HIS A 267 -2.29 -8.52 13.72
N ALA A 268 -3.12 -9.04 14.62
CA ALA A 268 -4.36 -9.76 14.34
C ALA A 268 -5.51 -9.17 15.17
N VAL A 269 -6.76 -9.43 14.75
CA VAL A 269 -7.94 -9.03 15.52
C VAL A 269 -7.92 -9.67 16.92
N LYS A 270 -8.35 -8.93 17.92
CA LYS A 270 -8.53 -9.43 19.29
C LYS A 270 -9.83 -10.22 19.40
N ASN A 271 -9.83 -11.42 18.83
CA ASN A 271 -10.99 -12.30 18.74
C ASN A 271 -10.55 -13.76 18.94
N GLU A 272 -11.28 -14.50 19.79
CA GLU A 272 -10.98 -15.89 20.12
C GLU A 272 -11.79 -16.89 19.27
N VAL A 273 -12.94 -16.48 18.75
CA VAL A 273 -13.89 -17.37 18.05
C VAL A 273 -13.58 -17.41 16.55
N GLU A 274 -13.51 -16.25 15.92
CA GLU A 274 -13.20 -16.11 14.49
C GLU A 274 -11.69 -15.97 14.21
N GLY A 275 -10.90 -15.53 15.21
CA GLY A 275 -9.47 -15.26 15.10
C GLY A 275 -8.58 -16.24 15.84
N LEU A 276 -7.34 -15.84 16.03
CA LEU A 276 -6.28 -16.66 16.64
C LEU A 276 -6.06 -16.38 18.13
N GLY A 277 -6.90 -15.55 18.77
CA GLY A 277 -6.67 -14.96 20.09
C GLY A 277 -6.49 -15.93 21.25
N ASN A 278 -7.13 -17.10 21.16
CA ASN A 278 -7.01 -18.20 22.13
C ASN A 278 -7.36 -19.50 21.42
N PHE A 279 -6.51 -19.94 20.50
CA PHE A 279 -6.85 -21.01 19.56
C PHE A 279 -7.11 -22.35 20.26
N ALA A 280 -6.24 -22.74 21.19
CA ALA A 280 -6.30 -24.01 21.91
C ALA A 280 -6.09 -23.87 23.43
N GLY A 281 -6.62 -22.81 24.03
CA GLY A 281 -6.46 -22.52 25.47
C GLY A 281 -5.11 -21.93 25.84
N ASP A 282 -4.29 -21.57 24.88
CA ASP A 282 -3.08 -20.76 25.06
C ASP A 282 -3.21 -19.45 24.29
N PRO A 283 -3.43 -18.32 24.98
CA PRO A 283 -3.56 -17.02 24.35
C PRO A 283 -2.28 -16.54 23.67
N ASN A 284 -1.15 -17.17 23.98
CA ASN A 284 0.16 -16.81 23.44
C ASN A 284 0.61 -17.77 22.34
N GLN A 285 -0.24 -18.68 21.85
CA GLN A 285 0.16 -19.64 20.78
C GLN A 285 0.80 -18.92 19.59
N TYR A 286 0.20 -17.85 19.10
CA TYR A 286 0.69 -17.04 17.99
C TYR A 286 1.31 -15.70 18.43
N PHE A 287 1.03 -15.25 19.65
CA PHE A 287 1.26 -13.87 20.08
C PHE A 287 2.30 -13.79 21.21
N TYR A 288 2.89 -12.62 21.38
CA TYR A 288 3.78 -12.35 22.49
C TYR A 288 3.10 -12.59 23.84
N PRO A 289 3.83 -13.01 24.87
CA PRO A 289 3.29 -13.12 26.20
C PRO A 289 3.27 -11.78 26.95
N GLY A 290 2.43 -11.69 27.98
CA GLY A 290 2.38 -10.55 28.91
C GLY A 290 1.93 -9.25 28.25
N GLY A 291 2.54 -8.14 28.65
CA GLY A 291 2.16 -6.80 28.18
C GLY A 291 2.45 -6.52 26.70
N ARG A 292 3.27 -7.33 26.05
CA ARG A 292 3.55 -7.21 24.60
C ARG A 292 2.49 -7.87 23.72
N ARG A 293 1.55 -8.61 24.30
CA ARG A 293 0.53 -9.33 23.56
C ARG A 293 -0.45 -8.41 22.85
N GLU A 294 -0.86 -7.34 23.51
CA GLU A 294 -1.90 -6.43 23.00
C GLU A 294 -1.28 -5.12 22.51
N HIS A 295 -1.72 -4.67 21.35
CA HIS A 295 -1.33 -3.37 20.82
C HIS A 295 -2.10 -2.27 21.57
N PRO A 296 -1.42 -1.30 22.21
CA PRO A 296 -2.07 -0.35 23.11
C PRO A 296 -3.01 0.64 22.43
N ALA A 297 -2.85 0.86 21.12
CA ALA A 297 -3.63 1.84 20.37
C ALA A 297 -4.64 1.22 19.37
N TRP A 298 -4.49 -0.08 18.97
CA TRP A 298 -5.26 -0.64 17.88
C TRP A 298 -6.24 -1.74 18.30
N ASP A 299 -6.39 -2.01 19.59
CA ASP A 299 -7.22 -3.11 20.13
C ASP A 299 -7.01 -4.44 19.38
N SER A 300 -5.76 -4.81 19.23
CA SER A 300 -5.30 -5.95 18.42
C SER A 300 -4.23 -6.75 19.13
N LEU A 301 -3.83 -7.90 18.57
CA LEU A 301 -2.84 -8.81 19.14
C LEU A 301 -1.56 -8.81 18.30
N CYS A 302 -0.40 -8.73 18.95
CA CYS A 302 0.92 -8.66 18.31
C CYS A 302 1.54 -10.06 18.18
N PHE A 303 1.90 -10.45 16.96
CA PHE A 303 2.55 -11.73 16.68
C PHE A 303 3.90 -11.86 17.38
N ASP A 304 4.22 -13.06 17.83
CA ASP A 304 5.53 -13.40 18.39
C ASP A 304 6.49 -13.83 17.26
N TYR A 305 7.19 -12.86 16.70
CA TYR A 305 8.15 -13.09 15.61
C TYR A 305 9.41 -13.87 16.05
N GLY A 306 9.55 -14.21 17.32
CA GLY A 306 10.61 -15.08 17.82
C GLY A 306 10.31 -16.57 17.67
N LYS A 307 9.02 -16.96 17.48
CA LYS A 307 8.60 -18.36 17.33
C LYS A 307 8.72 -18.84 15.89
N ASN A 308 9.39 -19.97 15.69
CA ASN A 308 9.58 -20.55 14.35
C ASN A 308 8.26 -20.92 13.66
N GLU A 309 7.28 -21.39 14.41
CA GLU A 309 5.96 -21.76 13.90
C GLU A 309 5.18 -20.52 13.46
N VAL A 310 5.32 -19.38 14.14
CA VAL A 310 4.71 -18.11 13.76
C VAL A 310 5.39 -17.54 12.50
N ILE A 311 6.73 -17.57 12.46
CA ILE A 311 7.48 -17.20 11.25
C ILE A 311 7.05 -18.07 10.07
N HIS A 312 6.94 -19.39 10.27
CA HIS A 312 6.47 -20.33 9.25
C HIS A 312 5.06 -19.99 8.74
N PHE A 313 4.13 -19.68 9.66
CA PHE A 313 2.77 -19.26 9.34
C PHE A 313 2.77 -17.99 8.48
N LEU A 314 3.47 -16.93 8.92
CA LEU A 314 3.50 -15.64 8.23
C LEU A 314 4.26 -15.69 6.90
N LEU A 315 5.40 -16.38 6.82
CA LEU A 315 6.13 -16.58 5.57
C LEU A 315 5.31 -17.41 4.56
N SER A 316 4.67 -18.50 5.04
CA SER A 316 3.77 -19.29 4.19
C SER A 316 2.58 -18.48 3.69
N ASN A 317 2.12 -17.51 4.47
CA ASN A 317 1.06 -16.60 4.06
C ASN A 317 1.48 -15.69 2.90
N CYS A 318 2.67 -15.07 2.97
CA CYS A 318 3.21 -14.31 1.83
C CYS A 318 3.29 -15.17 0.56
N LYS A 319 3.85 -16.38 0.67
CA LYS A 319 4.00 -17.28 -0.48
C LYS A 319 2.65 -17.74 -1.04
N TYR A 320 1.69 -18.05 -0.17
CA TYR A 320 0.33 -18.46 -0.55
C TYR A 320 -0.36 -17.42 -1.46
N TRP A 321 -0.35 -16.16 -1.07
CA TRP A 321 -0.96 -15.10 -1.87
C TRP A 321 -0.28 -14.92 -3.23
N MET A 322 1.03 -15.14 -3.32
CA MET A 322 1.76 -15.11 -4.59
C MET A 322 1.50 -16.34 -5.45
N ASP A 323 1.49 -17.54 -4.87
CA ASP A 323 1.34 -18.79 -5.62
C ASP A 323 -0.12 -19.02 -6.05
N GLU A 324 -1.06 -18.85 -5.11
CA GLU A 324 -2.47 -19.16 -5.34
C GLU A 324 -3.21 -18.07 -6.12
N PHE A 325 -2.94 -16.80 -5.81
CA PHE A 325 -3.65 -15.66 -6.41
C PHE A 325 -2.80 -14.86 -7.40
N ARG A 326 -1.49 -15.10 -7.43
CA ARG A 326 -0.53 -14.40 -8.31
C ARG A 326 -0.43 -12.90 -8.03
N PHE A 327 -0.52 -12.50 -6.78
CA PHE A 327 -0.13 -11.15 -6.39
C PHE A 327 1.32 -10.87 -6.76
N ASP A 328 1.60 -9.67 -7.25
CA ASP A 328 2.92 -9.22 -7.67
C ASP A 328 3.76 -8.68 -6.51
N GLY A 329 3.23 -8.69 -5.31
CA GLY A 329 3.89 -8.23 -4.10
C GLY A 329 2.92 -7.66 -3.07
N PHE A 330 3.48 -6.90 -2.10
CA PHE A 330 2.74 -6.44 -0.94
C PHE A 330 3.15 -5.05 -0.49
N ARG A 331 2.16 -4.32 0.07
CA ARG A 331 2.42 -3.24 1.01
C ARG A 331 2.24 -3.83 2.41
N PHE A 332 3.27 -3.77 3.24
CA PHE A 332 3.21 -4.22 4.63
C PHE A 332 2.65 -3.11 5.49
N ASP A 333 1.52 -3.40 6.14
CA ASP A 333 0.81 -2.51 7.03
C ASP A 333 1.51 -2.39 8.39
N GLY A 334 1.58 -1.18 8.93
CA GLY A 334 2.01 -0.93 10.30
C GLY A 334 3.45 -1.36 10.61
N VAL A 335 4.38 -1.24 9.69
CA VAL A 335 5.78 -1.67 9.89
C VAL A 335 6.43 -0.94 11.05
N THR A 336 6.17 0.35 11.26
CA THR A 336 6.67 1.08 12.44
C THR A 336 6.27 0.38 13.75
N SER A 337 5.01 -0.08 13.83
CA SER A 337 4.53 -0.81 15.01
C SER A 337 5.26 -2.13 15.24
N MET A 338 5.75 -2.78 14.18
CA MET A 338 6.54 -4.02 14.29
C MET A 338 7.96 -3.76 14.78
N LEU A 339 8.58 -2.68 14.29
CA LEU A 339 10.00 -2.39 14.52
C LEU A 339 10.35 -2.05 15.97
N TYR A 340 9.39 -1.58 16.78
CA TYR A 340 9.63 -1.04 18.11
C TYR A 340 8.74 -1.66 19.18
N TYR A 341 9.32 -1.90 20.37
CA TYR A 341 8.56 -2.35 21.53
C TYR A 341 7.50 -1.33 22.00
N SER A 342 7.77 -0.05 21.78
CA SER A 342 6.82 1.06 22.00
C SER A 342 5.80 1.21 20.88
N HIS A 343 5.89 0.42 19.81
CA HIS A 343 5.10 0.59 18.57
C HIS A 343 5.28 1.94 17.88
N GLY A 344 6.35 2.68 18.22
CA GLY A 344 6.58 4.05 17.75
C GLY A 344 5.65 5.10 18.36
N LEU A 345 4.82 4.72 19.34
CA LEU A 345 3.84 5.62 19.96
C LEU A 345 4.50 6.62 20.90
N GLY A 346 4.23 7.92 20.68
CA GLY A 346 4.77 8.99 21.52
C GLY A 346 6.27 9.21 21.39
N GLU A 347 6.93 8.61 20.40
CA GLU A 347 8.36 8.76 20.16
C GLU A 347 8.66 9.77 19.07
N ALA A 348 9.76 10.50 19.23
CA ALA A 348 10.33 11.37 18.22
C ALA A 348 11.67 10.78 17.77
N PHE A 349 11.80 10.48 16.49
CA PHE A 349 13.01 9.97 15.88
C PHE A 349 13.83 11.14 15.32
N CYS A 350 14.66 11.73 16.18
CA CYS A 350 15.38 12.98 15.89
C CYS A 350 16.86 12.77 15.56
N ASN A 351 17.42 11.62 15.92
CA ASN A 351 18.83 11.29 15.70
C ASN A 351 19.03 9.78 15.49
N TYR A 352 20.21 9.40 14.98
CA TYR A 352 20.51 7.98 14.69
C TYR A 352 20.47 7.06 15.92
N GLY A 353 20.75 7.58 17.11
CA GLY A 353 20.69 6.81 18.35
C GLY A 353 19.29 6.28 18.67
N ASP A 354 18.25 6.94 18.19
CA ASP A 354 16.86 6.54 18.42
C ASP A 354 16.52 5.20 17.74
N TYR A 355 17.27 4.81 16.69
CA TYR A 355 17.11 3.54 15.99
C TYR A 355 17.94 2.39 16.58
N PHE A 356 18.75 2.65 17.63
CA PHE A 356 19.71 1.71 18.21
C PHE A 356 19.77 1.79 19.74
N ASN A 357 18.69 2.20 20.39
CA ASN A 357 18.62 2.43 21.84
C ASN A 357 18.06 1.25 22.65
N GLY A 358 17.82 0.09 22.00
CA GLY A 358 17.27 -1.11 22.63
C GLY A 358 15.74 -1.17 22.67
N ASN A 359 15.03 -0.21 22.07
CA ASN A 359 13.58 -0.23 21.88
C ASN A 359 13.16 -1.01 20.62
N GLN A 360 14.11 -1.46 19.82
CA GLN A 360 13.83 -2.17 18.56
C GLN A 360 13.54 -3.65 18.82
N ASP A 361 12.52 -4.18 18.13
CA ASP A 361 12.21 -5.61 18.11
C ASP A 361 13.05 -6.32 17.04
N ASP A 362 14.20 -6.85 17.41
CA ASP A 362 15.11 -7.52 16.49
C ASP A 362 14.51 -8.80 15.88
N ASN A 363 13.52 -9.45 16.53
CA ASN A 363 12.79 -10.57 15.93
C ASN A 363 11.85 -10.12 14.81
N ALA A 364 11.16 -9.00 14.99
CA ALA A 364 10.32 -8.43 13.95
C ALA A 364 11.17 -7.94 12.75
N ILE A 365 12.32 -7.30 13.02
CA ILE A 365 13.28 -6.91 11.98
C ILE A 365 13.78 -8.13 11.21
N CYS A 366 14.13 -9.20 11.91
CA CYS A 366 14.53 -10.47 11.33
C CYS A 366 13.41 -11.04 10.44
N TYR A 367 12.18 -11.13 10.95
CA TYR A 367 11.02 -11.60 10.19
C TYR A 367 10.81 -10.80 8.90
N LEU A 368 10.81 -9.47 8.97
CA LEU A 368 10.62 -8.59 7.79
C LEU A 368 11.73 -8.81 6.74
N THR A 369 12.97 -8.98 7.19
CA THR A 369 14.10 -9.30 6.31
C THR A 369 13.90 -10.63 5.60
N LEU A 370 13.49 -11.67 6.33
CA LEU A 370 13.21 -13.00 5.75
C LEU A 370 11.99 -12.96 4.83
N ALA A 371 10.95 -12.20 5.14
CA ALA A 371 9.77 -12.04 4.30
C ALA A 371 10.13 -11.40 2.95
N ASN A 372 10.89 -10.31 2.95
CA ASN A 372 11.38 -9.69 1.72
C ASN A 372 12.24 -10.64 0.90
N LYS A 373 13.15 -11.38 1.56
CA LYS A 373 13.99 -12.38 0.88
C LYS A 373 13.16 -13.48 0.23
N LEU A 374 12.19 -14.04 0.97
CA LEU A 374 11.25 -15.04 0.46
C LEU A 374 10.46 -14.53 -0.75
N ILE A 375 9.86 -13.37 -0.65
CA ILE A 375 9.03 -12.76 -1.70
C ILE A 375 9.84 -12.65 -3.00
N HIS A 376 11.09 -12.18 -2.92
CA HIS A 376 11.96 -12.06 -4.09
C HIS A 376 12.55 -13.41 -4.57
N GLN A 377 12.60 -14.44 -3.71
CA GLN A 377 12.89 -15.81 -4.15
C GLN A 377 11.72 -16.39 -4.96
N VAL A 378 10.48 -16.12 -4.58
CA VAL A 378 9.28 -16.55 -5.33
C VAL A 378 9.16 -15.80 -6.64
N ASN A 379 9.35 -14.49 -6.63
CA ASN A 379 9.31 -13.64 -7.82
C ASN A 379 10.34 -12.51 -7.69
N SER A 380 11.44 -12.61 -8.45
CA SER A 380 12.53 -11.60 -8.42
C SER A 380 12.11 -10.20 -8.89
N LYS A 381 10.89 -10.03 -9.39
CA LYS A 381 10.27 -8.75 -9.80
C LYS A 381 9.08 -8.38 -8.93
N ALA A 382 8.93 -9.04 -7.80
CA ALA A 382 7.93 -8.67 -6.81
C ALA A 382 8.16 -7.23 -6.32
N ILE A 383 7.09 -6.64 -5.79
CA ILE A 383 7.08 -5.28 -5.26
C ILE A 383 6.83 -5.36 -3.76
N THR A 384 7.75 -4.84 -2.96
CA THR A 384 7.56 -4.75 -1.51
C THR A 384 7.65 -3.32 -1.03
N ILE A 385 6.60 -2.86 -0.33
CA ILE A 385 6.46 -1.50 0.17
C ILE A 385 6.26 -1.56 1.68
N ALA A 386 7.02 -0.77 2.43
CA ALA A 386 6.82 -0.63 3.88
C ALA A 386 6.05 0.64 4.20
N GLU A 387 4.97 0.50 4.97
CA GLU A 387 4.38 1.62 5.68
C GLU A 387 5.18 1.86 6.97
N GLU A 388 6.07 2.86 6.93
CA GLU A 388 6.99 3.12 8.02
C GLU A 388 7.30 4.62 8.13
N VAL A 389 7.02 5.20 9.29
CA VAL A 389 7.08 6.65 9.53
C VAL A 389 8.32 7.08 10.32
N SER A 390 8.99 6.15 11.03
CA SER A 390 10.11 6.52 11.92
C SER A 390 11.36 6.96 11.15
N GLY A 391 11.55 6.49 9.93
CA GLY A 391 12.77 6.74 9.15
C GLY A 391 13.90 5.74 9.45
N MET A 392 13.59 4.53 9.96
CA MET A 392 14.58 3.48 10.26
C MET A 392 15.57 3.30 9.12
N PRO A 393 16.89 3.48 9.36
CA PRO A 393 17.91 3.32 8.32
C PRO A 393 17.95 1.90 7.76
N GLY A 394 18.12 1.76 6.46
CA GLY A 394 18.25 0.47 5.79
C GLY A 394 16.94 -0.25 5.49
N LEU A 395 15.77 0.34 5.83
CA LEU A 395 14.49 -0.32 5.62
C LEU A 395 14.27 -0.74 4.15
N ALA A 396 14.45 0.18 3.22
CA ALA A 396 14.32 -0.05 1.79
C ALA A 396 15.70 -0.16 1.08
N ALA A 397 16.67 -0.71 1.77
CA ALA A 397 17.99 -1.03 1.22
C ALA A 397 18.15 -2.54 1.03
N PRO A 398 18.98 -2.98 0.05
CA PRO A 398 19.23 -4.39 -0.20
C PRO A 398 19.78 -5.15 1.02
N ILE A 399 19.31 -6.38 1.22
CA ILE A 399 19.73 -7.23 2.34
C ILE A 399 21.25 -7.43 2.37
N GLN A 400 21.88 -7.67 1.21
CA GLN A 400 23.33 -7.85 1.12
C GLN A 400 24.12 -6.59 1.53
N ASN A 401 23.50 -5.44 1.57
CA ASN A 401 24.09 -4.18 2.03
C ASN A 401 23.83 -3.90 3.52
N GLY A 402 23.14 -4.80 4.23
CA GLY A 402 22.74 -4.65 5.63
C GLY A 402 21.36 -4.00 5.80
N GLY A 403 20.59 -3.88 4.72
CA GLY A 403 19.19 -3.43 4.76
C GLY A 403 18.19 -4.56 5.01
N TYR A 404 16.89 -4.21 5.09
CA TYR A 404 15.82 -5.18 5.38
C TYR A 404 15.12 -5.68 4.10
N GLY A 405 15.50 -5.17 2.93
CA GLY A 405 15.14 -5.71 1.63
C GLY A 405 13.80 -5.26 1.05
N PHE A 406 13.11 -4.27 1.65
CA PHE A 406 11.99 -3.64 0.98
C PHE A 406 12.47 -2.91 -0.30
N ASP A 407 11.62 -2.90 -1.34
CA ASP A 407 11.91 -2.12 -2.53
C ASP A 407 11.61 -0.63 -2.32
N TYR A 408 10.58 -0.34 -1.51
CA TYR A 408 10.11 1.02 -1.27
C TYR A 408 9.67 1.25 0.17
N ARG A 409 9.80 2.51 0.61
CA ARG A 409 9.16 3.06 1.81
C ARG A 409 8.06 4.04 1.37
N MET A 410 6.94 4.10 2.07
CA MET A 410 5.95 5.17 1.88
C MET A 410 6.51 6.51 2.40
N ALA A 411 6.42 7.56 1.58
CA ALA A 411 6.89 8.91 1.95
C ALA A 411 5.82 9.64 2.76
N MET A 412 5.59 9.19 4.00
CA MET A 412 4.50 9.67 4.88
C MET A 412 4.63 11.14 5.30
N ASN A 413 5.83 11.71 5.21
CA ASN A 413 6.07 13.14 5.44
C ASN A 413 5.34 14.04 4.43
N ILE A 414 5.15 13.59 3.19
CA ILE A 414 4.57 14.42 2.11
C ILE A 414 3.09 14.73 2.36
N PRO A 415 2.19 13.75 2.59
CA PRO A 415 0.79 14.06 2.91
C PRO A 415 0.64 14.88 4.19
N ASP A 416 1.42 14.60 5.22
CA ASP A 416 1.41 15.38 6.47
C ASP A 416 1.79 16.84 6.22
N TYR A 417 2.79 17.08 5.39
CA TYR A 417 3.19 18.43 4.98
C TYR A 417 2.06 19.16 4.25
N TRP A 418 1.41 18.50 3.27
CA TRP A 418 0.33 19.12 2.51
C TRP A 418 -0.88 19.45 3.39
N ILE A 419 -1.31 18.50 4.23
CA ILE A 419 -2.43 18.73 5.16
C ILE A 419 -2.12 19.88 6.11
N LYS A 420 -0.93 19.89 6.71
CA LYS A 420 -0.50 20.96 7.62
C LYS A 420 -0.44 22.31 6.90
N THR A 421 0.10 22.35 5.68
CA THR A 421 0.20 23.57 4.90
C THR A 421 -1.17 24.15 4.57
N ILE A 422 -2.10 23.30 4.08
CA ILE A 422 -3.47 23.74 3.72
C ILE A 422 -4.26 24.17 4.96
N LYS A 423 -4.05 23.49 6.10
CA LYS A 423 -4.80 23.74 7.34
C LYS A 423 -4.32 24.99 8.09
N GLU A 424 -3.03 25.24 8.09
CA GLU A 424 -2.40 26.21 8.99
C GLU A 424 -1.95 27.48 8.28
N LYS A 425 -1.84 27.50 6.93
CA LYS A 425 -1.31 28.63 6.18
C LYS A 425 -2.29 29.14 5.13
N ILE A 426 -2.40 30.44 5.01
CA ILE A 426 -3.03 31.09 3.85
C ILE A 426 -2.11 30.94 2.61
N ASP A 427 -2.66 31.08 1.42
CA ASP A 427 -1.92 30.87 0.17
C ASP A 427 -0.69 31.79 0.03
N GLU A 428 -0.78 32.99 0.54
CA GLU A 428 0.29 34.00 0.53
C GLU A 428 1.52 33.58 1.35
N ASP A 429 1.36 32.66 2.31
CA ASP A 429 2.44 32.14 3.18
C ASP A 429 3.06 30.84 2.68
N TRP A 430 2.61 30.34 1.54
CA TRP A 430 3.18 29.11 0.95
C TRP A 430 4.56 29.41 0.40
N LYS A 431 5.56 28.62 0.83
CA LYS A 431 6.97 28.81 0.47
C LYS A 431 7.45 27.70 -0.48
N PRO A 432 7.70 28.01 -1.75
CA PRO A 432 8.26 27.07 -2.73
C PRO A 432 9.52 26.34 -2.27
N SER A 433 10.42 27.03 -1.56
CA SER A 433 11.63 26.43 -0.99
C SER A 433 11.31 25.27 -0.04
N SER A 434 10.33 25.47 0.87
CA SER A 434 9.89 24.44 1.82
C SER A 434 9.17 23.29 1.13
N MET A 435 8.33 23.58 0.14
CA MET A 435 7.62 22.57 -0.66
C MET A 435 8.63 21.67 -1.38
N PHE A 436 9.60 22.27 -2.07
CA PHE A 436 10.59 21.53 -2.82
C PHE A 436 11.47 20.67 -1.92
N TRP A 437 11.87 21.22 -0.77
CA TRP A 437 12.63 20.48 0.23
C TRP A 437 11.84 19.26 0.71
N GLU A 438 10.58 19.42 1.08
CA GLU A 438 9.76 18.35 1.64
C GLU A 438 9.52 17.20 0.66
N VAL A 439 9.17 17.51 -0.59
CA VAL A 439 8.92 16.48 -1.61
C VAL A 439 10.20 15.80 -2.13
N THR A 440 11.38 16.37 -1.81
CA THR A 440 12.69 15.81 -2.21
C THR A 440 13.54 15.32 -1.04
N ASN A 441 13.11 15.58 0.21
CA ASN A 441 13.81 15.15 1.42
C ASN A 441 13.59 13.65 1.66
N ARG A 442 14.62 12.86 1.39
CA ARG A 442 14.61 11.40 1.52
C ARG A 442 16.03 10.87 1.62
N ARG A 443 16.15 9.65 2.15
CA ARG A 443 17.44 8.96 2.17
C ARG A 443 17.91 8.67 0.74
N LYS A 444 19.21 8.77 0.51
CA LYS A 444 19.80 8.55 -0.82
C LYS A 444 19.86 7.08 -1.23
N ASP A 445 19.90 6.19 -0.25
CA ASP A 445 20.02 4.74 -0.37
C ASP A 445 18.67 4.03 -0.48
N GLU A 446 17.55 4.76 -0.44
CA GLU A 446 16.21 4.21 -0.47
C GLU A 446 15.34 4.80 -1.58
N LYS A 447 14.42 3.99 -2.08
CA LYS A 447 13.33 4.43 -2.95
C LYS A 447 12.05 4.61 -2.15
N THR A 448 11.24 5.60 -2.56
CA THR A 448 9.98 5.92 -1.86
C THR A 448 8.80 5.93 -2.81
N ILE A 449 7.62 5.65 -2.25
CA ILE A 449 6.33 5.92 -2.89
C ILE A 449 5.84 7.26 -2.37
N SER A 450 5.82 8.25 -3.26
CA SER A 450 5.33 9.61 -2.95
C SER A 450 3.82 9.70 -3.19
N TYR A 451 3.11 10.41 -2.34
CA TYR A 451 1.67 10.61 -2.48
C TYR A 451 1.24 11.90 -1.78
N ALA A 452 0.19 12.54 -2.30
CA ALA A 452 -0.39 13.72 -1.66
C ALA A 452 -1.34 13.32 -0.52
N GLU A 453 -2.11 12.26 -0.73
CA GLU A 453 -3.01 11.64 0.25
C GLU A 453 -3.26 10.18 -0.11
N SER A 454 -3.45 9.33 0.90
CA SER A 454 -3.91 7.94 0.82
C SER A 454 -5.30 7.79 1.42
N HIS A 455 -5.74 6.56 1.71
CA HIS A 455 -6.98 6.34 2.46
C HIS A 455 -6.93 6.94 3.87
N ASP A 456 -5.76 7.00 4.52
CA ASP A 456 -5.61 7.49 5.91
C ASP A 456 -6.06 8.94 6.07
N GLN A 457 -5.75 9.81 5.10
CA GLN A 457 -6.10 11.22 5.16
C GLN A 457 -7.58 11.49 4.90
N ALA A 458 -8.30 10.50 4.35
CA ALA A 458 -9.73 10.60 4.05
C ALA A 458 -10.64 9.95 5.10
N LEU A 459 -10.09 9.41 6.21
CA LEU A 459 -10.85 8.73 7.26
C LEU A 459 -11.74 9.68 8.06
N VAL A 460 -12.70 9.12 8.78
CA VAL A 460 -13.59 9.82 9.72
C VAL A 460 -12.77 10.73 10.65
N SER A 461 -13.24 11.95 10.83
CA SER A 461 -12.60 13.06 11.57
C SER A 461 -11.53 13.83 10.79
N ASP A 462 -11.19 13.42 9.59
CA ASP A 462 -10.33 14.18 8.72
C ASP A 462 -11.00 14.48 7.36
N LYS A 463 -10.36 15.25 6.50
CA LYS A 463 -10.90 15.71 5.21
C LYS A 463 -9.89 15.41 4.10
N THR A 464 -10.39 15.02 2.93
CA THR A 464 -9.59 14.97 1.71
C THR A 464 -8.96 16.33 1.38
N ILE A 465 -7.87 16.35 0.65
CA ILE A 465 -7.20 17.61 0.24
C ILE A 465 -8.18 18.53 -0.47
N ILE A 466 -8.96 18.02 -1.42
CA ILE A 466 -9.90 18.86 -2.16
C ILE A 466 -10.98 19.44 -1.24
N PHE A 467 -11.50 18.66 -0.28
CA PHE A 467 -12.49 19.13 0.66
C PHE A 467 -11.90 20.15 1.66
N ARG A 468 -10.63 20.01 2.03
CA ARG A 468 -9.92 21.04 2.83
C ARG A 468 -9.74 22.35 2.08
N LEU A 469 -9.51 22.28 0.76
CA LEU A 469 -9.31 23.45 -0.09
C LEU A 469 -10.62 24.22 -0.38
N ILE A 470 -11.75 23.52 -0.47
CA ILE A 470 -13.02 24.07 -0.99
C ILE A 470 -14.14 24.05 0.06
N ASP A 471 -14.19 23.01 0.90
CA ASP A 471 -15.24 22.77 1.91
C ASP A 471 -16.64 22.66 1.28
N ALA A 472 -17.67 23.23 1.93
CA ALA A 472 -19.07 23.10 1.55
C ALA A 472 -19.40 23.65 0.15
N ASP A 473 -18.59 24.55 -0.39
CA ASP A 473 -18.77 25.09 -1.75
C ASP A 473 -18.74 23.99 -2.83
N MET A 474 -18.12 22.83 -2.56
CA MET A 474 -18.18 21.66 -3.45
C MET A 474 -19.59 21.17 -3.72
N TYR A 475 -20.50 21.32 -2.78
CA TYR A 475 -21.89 20.86 -2.93
C TYR A 475 -22.76 21.81 -3.73
N TRP A 476 -22.41 23.09 -3.78
CA TRP A 476 -23.25 24.15 -4.32
C TRP A 476 -22.69 24.78 -5.59
N HIS A 477 -21.36 24.81 -5.73
CA HIS A 477 -20.65 25.59 -6.74
C HIS A 477 -19.70 24.77 -7.63
N PHE A 478 -19.86 23.45 -7.67
CA PHE A 478 -18.99 22.56 -8.48
C PHE A 478 -19.55 22.31 -9.89
N GLN A 479 -20.42 23.19 -10.36
CA GLN A 479 -20.97 23.13 -11.72
C GLN A 479 -20.07 23.90 -12.69
N LYS A 480 -19.98 23.39 -13.91
CA LYS A 480 -19.27 24.04 -15.00
C LYS A 480 -19.87 25.41 -15.29
N GLY A 481 -19.04 26.47 -15.32
CA GLY A 481 -19.46 27.84 -15.56
C GLY A 481 -19.94 28.60 -14.32
N ASP A 482 -19.87 28.00 -13.15
CA ASP A 482 -20.04 28.70 -11.88
C ASP A 482 -18.73 29.39 -11.48
N GLU A 483 -18.78 30.75 -11.35
CA GLU A 483 -17.61 31.59 -11.08
C GLU A 483 -17.31 31.71 -9.58
N ASN A 484 -17.29 30.58 -8.86
CA ASN A 484 -16.94 30.58 -7.44
C ASN A 484 -15.41 30.59 -7.25
N TYR A 485 -14.89 31.61 -6.58
CA TYR A 485 -13.45 31.78 -6.33
C TYR A 485 -12.84 30.63 -5.50
N THR A 486 -13.53 30.15 -4.46
CA THR A 486 -13.04 29.06 -3.59
C THR A 486 -12.88 27.78 -4.37
N VAL A 487 -13.84 27.47 -5.25
CA VAL A 487 -13.80 26.29 -6.12
C VAL A 487 -12.65 26.38 -7.13
N HIS A 488 -12.52 27.51 -7.83
CA HIS A 488 -11.44 27.72 -8.80
C HIS A 488 -10.06 27.63 -8.14
N ARG A 489 -9.90 28.28 -6.96
CA ARG A 489 -8.69 28.17 -6.14
C ARG A 489 -8.38 26.72 -5.78
N GLY A 490 -9.37 25.98 -5.28
CA GLY A 490 -9.20 24.59 -4.85
C GLY A 490 -8.81 23.67 -6.00
N ILE A 491 -9.48 23.80 -7.15
CA ILE A 491 -9.15 23.02 -8.38
C ILE A 491 -7.71 23.31 -8.83
N ALA A 492 -7.30 24.58 -8.87
CA ALA A 492 -5.96 24.95 -9.27
C ALA A 492 -4.90 24.38 -8.34
N LEU A 493 -5.03 24.57 -7.03
CA LEU A 493 -4.07 24.07 -6.03
C LEU A 493 -4.04 22.55 -5.96
N HIS A 494 -5.17 21.87 -6.06
CA HIS A 494 -5.23 20.40 -6.08
C HIS A 494 -4.38 19.82 -7.22
N LYS A 495 -4.51 20.36 -8.44
CA LYS A 495 -3.70 19.95 -9.59
C LYS A 495 -2.20 20.21 -9.36
N MET A 496 -1.85 21.38 -8.83
CA MET A 496 -0.45 21.77 -8.57
C MET A 496 0.19 20.89 -7.49
N ILE A 497 -0.50 20.61 -6.38
CA ILE A 497 -0.04 19.73 -5.30
C ILE A 497 0.29 18.33 -5.86
N ARG A 498 -0.63 17.76 -6.63
CA ARG A 498 -0.46 16.42 -7.21
C ARG A 498 0.66 16.40 -8.24
N LEU A 499 0.77 17.40 -9.10
CA LEU A 499 1.84 17.50 -10.09
C LEU A 499 3.23 17.61 -9.42
N LEU A 500 3.36 18.46 -8.39
CA LEU A 500 4.63 18.60 -7.66
C LEU A 500 5.02 17.27 -6.97
N THR A 501 4.06 16.60 -6.34
CA THR A 501 4.28 15.32 -5.66
C THR A 501 4.66 14.21 -6.65
N ALA A 502 3.91 14.06 -7.74
CA ALA A 502 4.12 12.99 -8.71
C ALA A 502 5.37 13.18 -9.57
N SER A 503 5.75 14.44 -9.89
CA SER A 503 6.90 14.70 -10.74
C SER A 503 8.24 14.66 -10.01
N THR A 504 8.25 14.61 -8.67
CA THR A 504 9.48 14.55 -7.86
C THR A 504 9.80 13.16 -7.30
N ILE A 505 9.10 12.12 -7.72
CA ILE A 505 9.28 10.72 -7.27
C ILE A 505 10.72 10.20 -7.46
N ASN A 506 11.17 9.26 -6.59
CA ASN A 506 12.38 8.46 -6.78
C ASN A 506 12.12 6.94 -6.79
N GLY A 507 10.88 6.54 -6.74
CA GLY A 507 10.41 5.15 -6.84
C GLY A 507 9.08 5.11 -7.55
N GLY A 508 8.03 5.54 -6.86
CA GLY A 508 6.68 5.55 -7.41
C GLY A 508 5.80 6.68 -6.88
N TYR A 509 4.60 6.71 -7.42
CA TYR A 509 3.52 7.62 -7.04
C TYR A 509 2.28 6.81 -6.67
N LEU A 510 1.55 7.21 -5.65
CA LEU A 510 0.30 6.59 -5.24
C LEU A 510 -0.84 7.62 -5.25
N ASN A 511 -1.98 7.19 -5.77
CA ASN A 511 -3.27 7.86 -5.66
C ASN A 511 -4.28 6.93 -5.01
N PHE A 512 -5.05 7.43 -4.05
CA PHE A 512 -6.20 6.71 -3.51
C PHE A 512 -7.45 6.97 -4.36
N MET A 513 -8.24 5.93 -4.60
CA MET A 513 -9.41 5.96 -5.49
C MET A 513 -10.39 7.09 -5.14
N GLY A 514 -10.72 7.89 -6.14
CA GLY A 514 -11.60 9.05 -6.04
C GLY A 514 -10.87 10.37 -5.80
N ASN A 515 -9.66 10.34 -5.24
CA ASN A 515 -8.89 11.56 -5.00
C ASN A 515 -8.42 12.21 -6.30
N GLU A 516 -8.21 11.42 -7.36
CA GLU A 516 -7.82 11.92 -8.68
C GLU A 516 -8.85 12.87 -9.30
N PHE A 517 -10.13 12.61 -9.08
CA PHE A 517 -11.18 13.51 -9.57
C PHE A 517 -11.77 14.42 -8.47
N GLY A 518 -11.17 14.42 -7.27
CA GLY A 518 -11.62 15.28 -6.17
C GLY A 518 -12.94 14.86 -5.57
N HIS A 519 -13.15 13.57 -5.30
CA HIS A 519 -14.35 13.08 -4.60
C HIS A 519 -14.58 13.88 -3.32
N PRO A 520 -15.80 14.43 -3.12
CA PRO A 520 -16.02 15.49 -2.12
C PRO A 520 -16.12 14.99 -0.68
N GLU A 521 -16.29 13.69 -0.48
CA GLU A 521 -16.64 13.12 0.81
C GLU A 521 -15.46 12.38 1.44
N TRP A 522 -15.41 12.41 2.78
CA TRP A 522 -14.54 11.56 3.59
C TRP A 522 -14.98 10.10 3.52
N ILE A 523 -14.21 9.20 4.18
CA ILE A 523 -14.56 7.79 4.32
C ILE A 523 -15.13 7.56 5.71
N ASP A 524 -16.33 6.99 5.79
CA ASP A 524 -16.95 6.52 7.02
C ASP A 524 -17.71 5.21 6.75
N PHE A 525 -17.09 4.10 7.17
CA PHE A 525 -17.67 2.77 6.99
C PHE A 525 -18.86 2.54 7.92
N PRO A 526 -19.76 1.59 7.57
CA PRO A 526 -20.90 1.25 8.42
C PRO A 526 -20.48 0.91 9.85
N ARG A 527 -21.03 1.64 10.80
CA ARG A 527 -20.82 1.47 12.24
C ARG A 527 -22.05 1.94 13.01
N GLU A 528 -22.15 1.60 14.29
CA GLU A 528 -23.30 1.99 15.12
C GLU A 528 -23.51 3.50 15.10
N GLY A 529 -22.44 4.29 15.23
CA GLY A 529 -22.49 5.76 15.29
C GLY A 529 -23.02 6.47 14.03
N ASN A 530 -23.06 5.77 12.86
CA ASN A 530 -23.65 6.31 11.63
C ASN A 530 -24.87 5.51 11.15
N GLY A 531 -25.46 4.69 12.04
CA GLY A 531 -26.65 3.87 11.73
C GLY A 531 -26.37 2.78 10.69
N TRP A 532 -25.15 2.27 10.62
CA TRP A 532 -24.71 1.25 9.67
C TRP A 532 -24.81 1.67 8.19
N SER A 533 -24.67 2.96 7.95
CA SER A 533 -24.80 3.56 6.61
C SER A 533 -23.59 3.31 5.73
N HIS A 534 -23.83 2.95 4.46
CA HIS A 534 -22.81 2.86 3.41
C HIS A 534 -22.60 4.18 2.64
N LYS A 535 -23.29 5.27 3.03
CA LYS A 535 -23.29 6.53 2.30
C LYS A 535 -21.89 7.07 2.00
N TYR A 536 -20.98 6.98 2.97
CA TYR A 536 -19.61 7.46 2.86
C TYR A 536 -18.57 6.32 2.61
N ALA A 537 -19.06 5.10 2.40
CA ALA A 537 -18.22 3.92 2.09
C ALA A 537 -18.40 3.50 0.62
N ARG A 538 -18.40 4.45 -0.28
CA ARG A 538 -18.56 4.29 -1.73
C ARG A 538 -17.82 5.35 -2.51
N ARG A 539 -17.72 5.20 -3.83
CA ARG A 539 -17.21 6.22 -4.73
C ARG A 539 -18.25 6.57 -5.78
N GLN A 540 -18.60 7.86 -5.85
CA GLN A 540 -19.64 8.38 -6.74
C GLN A 540 -19.04 8.71 -8.11
N TRP A 541 -18.84 7.69 -8.94
CA TRP A 541 -18.31 7.83 -10.30
C TRP A 541 -19.18 8.70 -11.20
N GLY A 542 -20.49 8.76 -10.94
CA GLY A 542 -21.42 9.64 -11.62
C GLY A 542 -21.05 11.13 -11.52
N LEU A 543 -20.32 11.54 -10.46
CA LEU A 543 -19.78 12.90 -10.36
C LEU A 543 -18.70 13.17 -11.41
N PHE A 544 -17.78 12.21 -11.59
CA PHE A 544 -16.73 12.28 -12.62
C PHE A 544 -17.30 12.19 -14.05
N ASP A 545 -18.26 11.31 -14.26
CA ASP A 545 -18.85 11.05 -15.59
C ASP A 545 -19.74 12.22 -16.06
N ASN A 546 -20.27 13.03 -15.13
CA ASN A 546 -21.13 14.16 -15.46
C ASN A 546 -20.30 15.36 -15.94
N LYS A 547 -20.28 15.57 -17.27
CA LYS A 547 -19.52 16.66 -17.90
C LYS A 547 -20.06 18.09 -17.62
N ASN A 548 -21.17 18.22 -16.89
CA ASN A 548 -21.66 19.50 -16.38
C ASN A 548 -21.05 19.85 -15.00
N LEU A 549 -20.31 18.94 -14.38
CA LEU A 549 -19.63 19.15 -13.11
C LEU A 549 -18.12 19.30 -13.32
N CYS A 550 -17.41 19.92 -12.36
CA CYS A 550 -15.99 20.18 -12.46
C CYS A 550 -15.09 18.98 -12.12
N TYR A 551 -15.64 17.88 -11.60
CA TYR A 551 -14.86 16.69 -11.20
C TYR A 551 -14.04 16.11 -12.34
N HIS A 552 -14.58 16.08 -13.56
CA HIS A 552 -13.88 15.54 -14.72
C HIS A 552 -12.61 16.34 -15.06
N TYR A 553 -12.54 17.64 -14.78
CA TYR A 553 -11.34 18.44 -15.01
C TYR A 553 -10.15 17.96 -14.19
N LEU A 554 -10.41 17.55 -12.93
CA LEU A 554 -9.39 17.02 -12.04
C LEU A 554 -8.92 15.63 -12.50
N GLY A 555 -9.85 14.72 -12.82
CA GLY A 555 -9.49 13.38 -13.29
C GLY A 555 -8.83 13.38 -14.67
N ASP A 556 -9.28 14.22 -15.60
CA ASP A 556 -8.65 14.37 -16.92
C ASP A 556 -7.22 14.93 -16.77
N PHE A 557 -7.00 15.88 -15.84
CA PHE A 557 -5.66 16.35 -15.52
C PHE A 557 -4.78 15.27 -14.88
N ASP A 558 -5.33 14.52 -13.92
CA ASP A 558 -4.60 13.42 -13.27
C ASP A 558 -4.14 12.39 -14.30
N SER A 559 -5.02 11.98 -15.21
CA SER A 559 -4.68 11.06 -16.29
C SER A 559 -3.57 11.62 -17.19
N ALA A 560 -3.67 12.89 -17.59
CA ALA A 560 -2.63 13.54 -18.40
C ALA A 560 -1.28 13.60 -17.68
N MET A 561 -1.28 13.90 -16.39
CA MET A 561 -0.10 13.92 -15.52
C MET A 561 0.54 12.52 -15.40
N VAL A 562 -0.25 11.50 -15.10
CA VAL A 562 0.20 10.11 -14.95
C VAL A 562 0.83 9.62 -16.25
N HIS A 563 0.16 9.80 -17.39
CA HIS A 563 0.69 9.43 -18.71
C HIS A 563 1.98 10.18 -19.05
N LEU A 564 2.07 11.48 -18.73
CA LEU A 564 3.29 12.25 -18.97
C LEU A 564 4.46 11.67 -18.19
N ILE A 565 4.30 11.43 -16.89
CA ILE A 565 5.35 10.91 -16.02
C ILE A 565 5.75 9.49 -16.44
N GLU A 566 4.77 8.63 -16.69
CA GLU A 566 4.96 7.23 -17.13
C GLU A 566 5.67 7.14 -18.49
N SER A 567 5.45 8.13 -19.37
CA SER A 567 6.11 8.20 -20.69
C SER A 567 7.62 8.45 -20.62
N VAL A 568 8.12 8.95 -19.49
CA VAL A 568 9.53 9.30 -19.31
C VAL A 568 10.29 8.14 -18.68
N LYS A 569 10.86 7.28 -19.52
CA LYS A 569 11.59 6.08 -19.08
C LYS A 569 12.60 6.39 -17.96
N ASN A 570 12.54 5.65 -16.86
CA ASN A 570 13.43 5.75 -15.69
C ASN A 570 13.45 7.18 -15.09
N ILE A 571 12.32 7.86 -15.07
CA ILE A 571 12.24 9.20 -14.46
C ILE A 571 12.56 9.12 -12.96
N GLN A 572 12.12 8.08 -12.28
CA GLN A 572 12.35 7.85 -10.85
C GLN A 572 13.84 7.74 -10.47
N ASP A 573 14.70 7.28 -11.37
CA ASP A 573 16.15 7.18 -11.16
C ASP A 573 16.91 8.44 -11.57
N THR A 574 16.19 9.49 -12.00
CA THR A 574 16.80 10.74 -12.46
C THR A 574 16.74 11.79 -11.36
N PRO A 575 17.84 12.52 -11.09
CA PRO A 575 17.83 13.58 -10.09
C PRO A 575 16.79 14.66 -10.39
N VAL A 576 16.14 15.15 -9.36
CA VAL A 576 15.37 16.40 -9.39
C VAL A 576 16.34 17.55 -9.21
N ILE A 577 16.57 18.34 -10.26
CA ILE A 577 17.55 19.42 -10.25
C ILE A 577 16.80 20.73 -10.13
N GLU A 578 16.93 21.40 -9.00
CA GLU A 578 16.39 22.73 -8.82
C GLU A 578 17.00 23.69 -9.84
N VAL A 579 16.16 24.45 -10.50
CA VAL A 579 16.54 25.51 -11.44
C VAL A 579 16.42 26.87 -10.77
N TRP A 580 15.32 27.07 -10.03
CA TRP A 580 15.01 28.33 -9.37
C TRP A 580 13.93 28.17 -8.33
N HIS A 581 14.05 28.88 -7.23
CA HIS A 581 12.92 29.20 -6.36
C HIS A 581 12.98 30.66 -5.89
N ASN A 582 11.82 31.23 -5.63
CA ASN A 582 11.67 32.55 -5.02
C ASN A 582 10.43 32.55 -4.12
N ASP A 583 10.65 32.57 -2.82
CA ASP A 583 9.56 32.54 -1.83
C ASP A 583 8.75 33.84 -1.85
N GLY A 584 9.35 34.97 -2.21
CA GLY A 584 8.64 36.26 -2.32
C GLY A 584 7.72 36.35 -3.53
N ASP A 585 8.12 35.76 -4.66
CA ASP A 585 7.27 35.61 -5.86
C ASP A 585 6.41 34.37 -5.82
N GLN A 586 6.69 33.42 -4.92
CA GLN A 586 6.08 32.10 -4.80
C GLN A 586 6.24 31.26 -6.08
N VAL A 587 7.39 31.36 -6.71
CA VAL A 587 7.75 30.64 -7.95
C VAL A 587 8.76 29.54 -7.65
N LEU A 588 8.53 28.35 -8.24
CA LEU A 588 9.44 27.20 -8.22
C LEU A 588 9.66 26.68 -9.63
N ALA A 589 10.92 26.39 -9.97
CA ALA A 589 11.25 25.66 -11.20
C ALA A 589 12.31 24.59 -10.93
N TYR A 590 12.14 23.42 -11.52
CA TYR A 590 13.13 22.36 -11.49
C TYR A 590 13.12 21.54 -12.79
N ARG A 591 14.21 20.83 -13.01
CA ARG A 591 14.42 20.01 -14.20
C ARG A 591 14.49 18.54 -13.84
N ARG A 592 13.86 17.72 -14.69
CA ARG A 592 14.05 16.26 -14.72
C ARG A 592 14.22 15.79 -16.16
N LYS A 593 15.38 15.20 -16.47
CA LYS A 593 15.73 14.84 -17.87
C LYS A 593 15.56 16.03 -18.82
N ASN A 594 14.68 15.88 -19.79
CA ASN A 594 14.33 16.89 -20.79
C ASN A 594 13.04 17.67 -20.45
N LEU A 595 12.51 17.49 -19.24
CA LEU A 595 11.34 18.23 -18.76
C LEU A 595 11.78 19.36 -17.82
N ILE A 596 11.12 20.50 -17.96
CA ILE A 596 11.19 21.63 -17.03
C ILE A 596 9.80 21.79 -16.42
N PHE A 597 9.72 21.75 -15.11
CA PHE A 597 8.51 21.97 -14.32
C PHE A 597 8.59 23.37 -13.73
N VAL A 598 7.57 24.19 -13.94
CA VAL A 598 7.50 25.57 -13.44
C VAL A 598 6.16 25.78 -12.76
N PHE A 599 6.21 26.28 -11.53
CA PHE A 599 5.03 26.55 -10.69
C PHE A 599 5.01 28.01 -10.28
N ASN A 600 3.85 28.63 -10.37
CA ASN A 600 3.55 29.92 -9.75
C ASN A 600 2.43 29.71 -8.71
N PHE A 601 2.81 29.60 -7.44
CA PHE A 601 1.86 29.45 -6.34
C PHE A 601 1.24 30.79 -5.89
N ASN A 602 1.70 31.92 -6.43
CA ASN A 602 1.22 33.23 -6.04
C ASN A 602 -0.29 33.33 -6.28
N PRO A 603 -1.10 33.75 -5.28
CA PRO A 603 -2.56 33.77 -5.39
C PRO A 603 -3.10 34.83 -6.33
N THR A 604 -2.36 35.91 -6.56
CA THR A 604 -2.86 37.11 -7.26
C THR A 604 -1.97 37.62 -8.36
N LYS A 605 -0.66 37.23 -8.36
CA LYS A 605 0.33 37.84 -9.26
C LYS A 605 0.67 36.88 -10.40
N SER A 606 0.34 37.28 -11.61
CA SER A 606 0.86 36.71 -12.85
C SER A 606 2.14 37.44 -13.25
N PHE A 607 3.10 36.71 -13.80
CA PHE A 607 4.40 37.28 -14.22
C PHE A 607 4.53 37.22 -15.72
N THR A 608 4.94 38.32 -16.33
CA THR A 608 5.35 38.38 -17.72
C THR A 608 6.88 38.23 -17.81
N ASP A 609 7.35 37.51 -18.81
CA ASP A 609 8.80 37.35 -19.08
C ASP A 609 9.62 36.81 -17.87
N TYR A 610 9.06 35.92 -17.06
CA TYR A 610 9.80 35.32 -15.94
C TYR A 610 10.90 34.39 -16.47
N GLY A 611 12.14 34.68 -16.16
CA GLY A 611 13.31 34.05 -16.79
C GLY A 611 13.90 32.90 -15.96
N PHE A 612 14.22 31.78 -16.64
CA PHE A 612 14.90 30.64 -16.06
C PHE A 612 16.16 30.26 -16.84
N LEU A 613 17.23 29.91 -16.13
CA LEU A 613 18.42 29.35 -16.74
C LEU A 613 18.25 27.84 -16.92
N VAL A 614 18.00 27.42 -18.15
CA VAL A 614 17.80 26.02 -18.53
C VAL A 614 18.74 25.64 -19.67
N PRO A 615 18.91 24.36 -20.03
CA PRO A 615 19.70 23.97 -21.20
C PRO A 615 19.22 24.67 -22.47
N VAL A 616 20.15 25.33 -23.20
CA VAL A 616 19.86 26.08 -24.43
C VAL A 616 19.08 25.24 -25.43
N GLY A 617 18.06 25.83 -26.05
CA GLY A 617 17.26 25.20 -27.11
C GLY A 617 15.79 25.64 -27.15
N ALA A 618 14.99 24.84 -27.84
CA ALA A 618 13.56 25.02 -27.99
C ALA A 618 12.78 24.12 -27.03
N TYR A 619 11.61 24.58 -26.59
CA TYR A 619 10.76 23.91 -25.61
C TYR A 619 9.28 23.99 -26.03
N ASP A 620 8.59 22.87 -26.02
CA ASP A 620 7.14 22.80 -26.22
C ASP A 620 6.45 22.57 -24.89
N VAL A 621 5.31 23.19 -24.67
CA VAL A 621 4.43 22.92 -23.53
C VAL A 621 3.80 21.53 -23.70
N VAL A 622 3.92 20.67 -22.68
CA VAL A 622 3.36 19.30 -22.69
C VAL A 622 2.30 19.07 -21.62
N LEU A 623 2.21 19.94 -20.64
CA LEU A 623 1.14 19.94 -19.63
C LEU A 623 1.02 21.35 -19.05
N ASN A 624 -0.24 21.84 -18.90
CA ASN A 624 -0.54 23.13 -18.29
C ASN A 624 -1.76 22.99 -17.37
N THR A 625 -1.61 23.29 -16.09
CA THR A 625 -2.71 23.23 -15.13
C THR A 625 -3.79 24.29 -15.40
N ASP A 626 -3.45 25.38 -16.09
CA ASP A 626 -4.37 26.46 -16.45
C ASP A 626 -5.05 26.26 -17.82
N ALA A 627 -4.80 25.14 -18.49
CA ALA A 627 -5.50 24.81 -19.74
C ALA A 627 -7.01 24.64 -19.50
N THR A 628 -7.82 25.15 -20.42
CA THR A 628 -9.30 25.10 -20.33
C THR A 628 -9.82 23.65 -20.32
N ALA A 629 -9.10 22.70 -20.93
CA ALA A 629 -9.39 21.28 -20.86
C ALA A 629 -9.37 20.71 -19.43
N PHE A 630 -8.65 21.36 -18.53
CA PHE A 630 -8.52 20.99 -17.11
C PHE A 630 -9.20 22.00 -16.18
N GLY A 631 -10.17 22.77 -16.69
CA GLY A 631 -10.92 23.76 -15.89
C GLY A 631 -10.10 24.97 -15.48
N GLY A 632 -9.04 25.28 -16.20
CA GLY A 632 -8.27 26.51 -16.06
C GLY A 632 -8.81 27.64 -16.92
N ASN A 633 -8.20 28.81 -16.81
CA ASN A 633 -8.62 30.03 -17.53
C ASN A 633 -8.04 30.16 -18.94
N GLY A 634 -7.04 29.32 -19.29
CA GLY A 634 -6.36 29.35 -20.58
C GLY A 634 -5.62 30.66 -20.86
N LEU A 635 -5.01 31.23 -19.82
CA LEU A 635 -4.31 32.53 -19.92
C LEU A 635 -2.98 32.45 -20.69
N ALA A 636 -2.38 31.28 -20.78
CA ALA A 636 -1.18 31.02 -21.57
C ALA A 636 -1.55 30.13 -22.78
N ASP A 637 -0.95 30.43 -23.94
CA ASP A 637 -1.15 29.64 -25.17
C ASP A 637 -0.16 28.47 -25.20
N ASP A 638 -0.67 27.25 -25.01
CA ASP A 638 0.13 26.02 -24.98
C ASP A 638 0.68 25.60 -26.36
N SER A 639 0.20 26.21 -27.46
CA SER A 639 0.68 25.93 -28.82
C SER A 639 1.98 26.64 -29.15
N ILE A 640 2.39 27.62 -28.35
CA ILE A 640 3.59 28.40 -28.58
C ILE A 640 4.85 27.60 -28.22
N ARG A 641 5.77 27.50 -29.17
CA ARG A 641 7.13 27.01 -28.92
C ARG A 641 8.00 28.09 -28.30
N HIS A 642 8.58 27.80 -27.17
CA HIS A 642 9.47 28.70 -26.47
C HIS A 642 10.93 28.43 -26.82
N PHE A 643 11.72 29.48 -26.87
CA PHE A 643 13.17 29.40 -27.16
C PHE A 643 13.95 30.07 -26.05
N THR A 644 15.15 29.54 -25.74
CA THR A 644 16.09 30.27 -24.92
C THR A 644 16.67 31.42 -25.74
N ASN A 645 16.81 32.59 -25.12
CA ASN A 645 17.32 33.80 -25.78
C ASN A 645 18.22 34.60 -24.85
N PHE A 646 19.17 35.35 -25.45
CA PHE A 646 19.96 36.33 -24.73
C PHE A 646 19.06 37.47 -24.25
N ASP A 647 19.23 37.88 -22.99
CA ASP A 647 18.57 39.07 -22.51
C ASP A 647 19.25 40.35 -23.00
N PRO A 648 18.56 41.21 -23.76
CA PRO A 648 19.13 42.44 -24.27
C PRO A 648 19.61 43.41 -23.20
N LEU A 649 19.06 43.34 -21.98
CA LEU A 649 19.41 44.18 -20.84
C LEU A 649 20.73 43.73 -20.17
N TYR A 650 21.11 42.45 -20.32
CA TYR A 650 22.32 41.88 -19.74
C TYR A 650 23.38 41.53 -20.80
N LYS A 651 23.70 42.47 -21.68
CA LYS A 651 24.62 42.26 -22.82
C LYS A 651 26.00 41.71 -22.46
N LYS A 652 26.44 41.84 -21.20
CA LYS A 652 27.69 41.27 -20.70
C LYS A 652 27.58 39.82 -20.25
N ASP A 653 26.36 39.34 -19.96
CA ASP A 653 26.11 37.96 -19.56
C ASP A 653 25.71 37.15 -20.80
N LYS A 654 26.63 36.29 -21.27
CA LYS A 654 26.41 35.43 -22.46
C LYS A 654 25.46 34.27 -22.16
N LYS A 655 24.55 34.40 -21.18
CA LYS A 655 23.59 33.38 -20.82
C LYS A 655 22.28 33.58 -21.58
N GLU A 656 21.73 32.46 -22.05
CA GLU A 656 20.39 32.41 -22.60
C GLU A 656 19.37 32.04 -21.54
N TRP A 657 18.22 32.71 -21.56
CA TRP A 657 17.12 32.54 -20.61
C TRP A 657 15.91 32.03 -21.34
N LEU A 658 15.22 31.02 -20.72
CA LEU A 658 13.87 30.68 -21.09
C LEU A 658 12.90 31.61 -20.33
N LYS A 659 12.19 32.46 -21.07
CA LYS A 659 11.24 33.41 -20.50
C LYS A 659 9.82 32.96 -20.74
N LEU A 660 9.00 32.97 -19.69
CA LEU A 660 7.61 32.48 -19.71
C LEU A 660 6.66 33.51 -19.14
N TYR A 661 5.43 33.49 -19.65
CA TYR A 661 4.28 34.05 -18.94
C TYR A 661 3.78 33.02 -17.94
N LEU A 662 3.68 33.40 -16.67
CA LEU A 662 3.27 32.54 -15.57
C LEU A 662 1.98 33.07 -14.95
N PRO A 663 0.81 32.55 -15.30
CA PRO A 663 -0.44 32.90 -14.63
C PRO A 663 -0.39 32.59 -13.13
N ALA A 664 -1.11 33.37 -12.32
CA ALA A 664 -1.27 33.09 -10.90
C ALA A 664 -1.90 31.71 -10.67
N ARG A 665 -1.46 31.00 -9.63
CA ARG A 665 -1.93 29.64 -9.29
C ARG A 665 -1.92 28.68 -10.49
N SER A 666 -0.82 28.62 -11.20
CA SER A 666 -0.65 27.72 -12.33
C SER A 666 0.70 27.01 -12.32
N ALA A 667 0.75 25.89 -13.00
CA ALA A 667 1.99 25.19 -13.30
C ALA A 667 2.03 24.77 -14.76
N VAL A 668 3.22 24.82 -15.34
CA VAL A 668 3.46 24.40 -16.72
C VAL A 668 4.64 23.44 -16.79
N VAL A 669 4.52 22.42 -17.62
CA VAL A 669 5.60 21.48 -17.91
C VAL A 669 6.02 21.65 -19.36
N LEU A 670 7.30 21.92 -19.55
CA LEU A 670 7.91 22.11 -20.87
C LEU A 670 8.85 20.94 -21.18
N LYS A 671 8.81 20.49 -22.40
CA LYS A 671 9.71 19.44 -22.92
C LYS A 671 10.68 20.01 -23.93
N LYS A 672 11.99 19.79 -23.68
CA LYS A 672 13.01 20.20 -24.65
C LYS A 672 12.82 19.45 -25.96
N VAL A 673 12.72 20.20 -27.04
CA VAL A 673 12.65 19.67 -28.40
C VAL A 673 13.99 19.03 -28.75
N LYS A 674 13.99 17.87 -29.35
CA LYS A 674 15.22 17.27 -29.92
C LYS A 674 15.55 17.99 -31.21
N GLU A 675 16.81 18.40 -31.32
CA GLU A 675 17.38 18.91 -32.57
C GLU A 675 17.40 17.82 -33.63
#